data_9bf3f4199aaeb3112c6977f5a5e63784
#
_entry.id   9bf3f4199aaeb3112c6977f5a5e63784
#
_cell.length_a   1.000
_cell.length_b   1.000
_cell.length_c   1.000
_cell.angle_alpha   90.00
_cell.angle_beta   90.00
_cell.angle_gamma   90.00
#
_symmetry.space_group_name_H-M   'P 1'
#
loop_
_entity.id
_entity.type
_entity.pdbx_description
1 polymer ?
#
loop_
_entity_poly.entity_id
_entity_poly.type
_entity_poly.pdbx_seq_one_letter_code
_entity_poly.pdbx_strand_id
1 'polypeptide(L)'
;MNHRPIRSILIANRSEIAIRVMRAASEMRIRTVAIYSQQDRQALHRFKADESYLVGEGKKPLAAYLDGEDILRIARSAGADAIHPGYGFLSENPEFADAVIAAGIRWIGPSPDVMRTLGNKVAARHAAVAAGVAVMPATPPLPLDVAECAKLAAGIGYPVMLKASWGGGGRGMRVIENEGELAGSLEASRREALAAFGNDEVYFEKLIRRARHVEVQILGDQHGNLVHLHERDCTVQRRNQKVVERAPAPYLDAAGRAALCDSALRLMRSVGYTHAGTVEFLMDADDGRCYFIEVNPRIQVEHTVTEMITGVDIVKAQIRITEGGHIGVTEGDQVGSPEGSPEEASGLHPTGVPAQDRIPLNGHALQCRVTTEDPENGFLPDYGRLAAYRSAAGFGIRLDAGTAYGGAVITPYYDSLLVKVTAWAPTARETIQRMDRALREFRIRGVSTNLQFLENLINHPTFGNDVNGELTTRFIENTPELLAFAARRDRASKLLRFLGEVAVNGNPEVQGRTLPALPLPKPVLPKVDLESPIPDGTRQRLQALGPAGFAQWMLAHKPALITDTTMRDAHQSLLATRMRTADMLPIAPYYAHELSGLFSLECWGGATFDVALRFLKEDPWQRLALLRQAIPNVLFQMLLRGSNAVGYTNYADNVVRHFVKQAATNGVDVFRVFDSLNWVENMRVAIDAVIENGGLCEGAICYTGDLYDSARGKYDLAYYLGIARELQKAGVHLLAIKDMAGICRPRAVAALVKALKAETGLPVHFHTHDTSGASAASVLAAIEAGC
;
A
#
# COMPACT_ATOMS: atom_id res chain seq x y z
N MET A 1 -8.49 4.94 -40.07
CA MET A 1 -7.12 4.95 -39.52
C MET A 1 -6.67 3.51 -39.35
N ASN A 2 -5.41 3.16 -39.65
CA ASN A 2 -4.94 1.79 -39.45
C ASN A 2 -4.90 1.45 -37.97
N HIS A 3 -5.42 0.30 -37.58
CA HIS A 3 -5.29 -0.25 -36.24
C HIS A 3 -3.82 -0.35 -35.83
N ARG A 4 -3.48 0.26 -34.72
CA ARG A 4 -2.12 0.23 -34.15
C ARG A 4 -2.17 -0.30 -32.72
N PRO A 5 -1.83 -1.57 -32.47
CA PRO A 5 -1.86 -2.13 -31.13
C PRO A 5 -0.95 -1.37 -30.17
N ILE A 6 -1.38 -1.21 -28.94
CA ILE A 6 -0.60 -0.68 -27.82
C ILE A 6 0.08 -1.84 -27.12
N ARG A 7 1.40 -1.78 -26.99
CA ARG A 7 2.20 -2.81 -26.32
C ARG A 7 2.67 -2.40 -24.93
N SER A 8 2.67 -1.10 -24.66
CA SER A 8 3.09 -0.54 -23.38
C SER A 8 2.35 0.74 -23.03
N ILE A 9 1.91 0.84 -21.77
CA ILE A 9 1.18 2.02 -21.25
C ILE A 9 1.88 2.53 -20.00
N LEU A 10 2.22 3.84 -19.99
CA LEU A 10 2.55 4.54 -18.78
C LEU A 10 1.26 5.05 -18.13
N ILE A 11 1.09 4.77 -16.83
CA ILE A 11 -0.06 5.24 -16.06
C ILE A 11 0.36 6.50 -15.29
N ALA A 12 -0.08 7.68 -15.76
CA ALA A 12 0.25 8.97 -15.17
C ALA A 12 -0.65 9.27 -13.96
N ASN A 13 -0.70 8.34 -13.02
CA ASN A 13 -1.55 8.42 -11.83
C ASN A 13 -1.04 7.51 -10.71
N ARG A 14 -1.76 7.47 -9.58
CA ARG A 14 -1.43 6.69 -8.39
C ARG A 14 -2.63 5.94 -7.82
N SER A 15 -2.35 5.12 -6.80
CA SER A 15 -3.37 4.48 -5.97
C SER A 15 -4.35 3.61 -6.76
N GLU A 16 -5.65 3.69 -6.45
CA GLU A 16 -6.66 2.75 -6.95
C GLU A 16 -6.87 2.84 -8.46
N ILE A 17 -6.90 4.07 -9.03
CA ILE A 17 -7.12 4.22 -10.48
C ILE A 17 -5.91 3.73 -11.28
N ALA A 18 -4.69 3.92 -10.78
CA ALA A 18 -3.51 3.36 -11.43
C ALA A 18 -3.58 1.82 -11.45
N ILE A 19 -3.96 1.20 -10.33
CA ILE A 19 -4.15 -0.26 -10.25
C ILE A 19 -5.30 -0.72 -11.18
N ARG A 20 -6.39 0.06 -11.27
CA ARG A 20 -7.51 -0.24 -12.19
C ARG A 20 -7.07 -0.26 -13.64
N VAL A 21 -6.30 0.72 -14.07
CA VAL A 21 -5.74 0.77 -15.44
C VAL A 21 -4.76 -0.37 -15.66
N MET A 22 -3.87 -0.66 -14.70
CA MET A 22 -2.92 -1.78 -14.79
C MET A 22 -3.64 -3.13 -14.96
N ARG A 23 -4.73 -3.36 -14.22
CA ARG A 23 -5.53 -4.58 -14.37
C ARG A 23 -6.08 -4.74 -15.79
N ALA A 24 -6.67 -3.67 -16.34
CA ALA A 24 -7.18 -3.69 -17.73
C ALA A 24 -6.05 -3.94 -18.74
N ALA A 25 -4.92 -3.25 -18.60
CA ALA A 25 -3.76 -3.42 -19.46
C ALA A 25 -3.17 -4.83 -19.37
N SER A 26 -3.03 -5.39 -18.17
CA SER A 26 -2.51 -6.74 -17.95
C SER A 26 -3.42 -7.81 -18.57
N GLU A 27 -4.76 -7.67 -18.46
CA GLU A 27 -5.73 -8.55 -19.11
C GLU A 27 -5.67 -8.46 -20.64
N MET A 28 -5.22 -7.32 -21.18
CA MET A 28 -4.95 -7.11 -22.60
C MET A 28 -3.52 -7.49 -23.01
N ARG A 29 -2.71 -8.01 -22.08
CA ARG A 29 -1.29 -8.36 -22.27
C ARG A 29 -0.42 -7.16 -22.69
N ILE A 30 -0.76 -5.98 -22.19
CA ILE A 30 -0.03 -4.74 -22.42
C ILE A 30 0.93 -4.50 -21.24
N ARG A 31 2.18 -4.23 -21.51
CA ARG A 31 3.21 -3.88 -20.52
C ARG A 31 2.83 -2.60 -19.78
N THR A 32 2.93 -2.59 -18.47
CA THR A 32 2.53 -1.50 -17.60
C THR A 32 3.73 -0.78 -16.99
N VAL A 33 3.74 0.54 -17.07
CA VAL A 33 4.76 1.41 -16.49
C VAL A 33 4.09 2.32 -15.46
N ALA A 34 4.48 2.20 -14.20
CA ALA A 34 4.01 3.06 -13.12
C ALA A 34 4.97 4.23 -12.87
N ILE A 35 4.41 5.35 -12.40
CA ILE A 35 5.18 6.42 -11.77
C ILE A 35 4.83 6.48 -10.29
N TYR A 36 5.77 6.90 -9.45
CA TYR A 36 5.55 7.07 -8.02
C TYR A 36 6.37 8.23 -7.46
N SER A 37 5.78 9.02 -6.57
CA SER A 37 6.52 10.02 -5.80
C SER A 37 7.35 9.38 -4.70
N GLN A 38 8.28 10.11 -4.11
CA GLN A 38 9.09 9.66 -2.99
C GLN A 38 8.23 9.14 -1.81
N GLN A 39 7.05 9.72 -1.59
CA GLN A 39 6.13 9.33 -0.53
C GLN A 39 5.40 8.02 -0.84
N ASP A 40 5.22 7.72 -2.12
CA ASP A 40 4.56 6.50 -2.60
C ASP A 40 5.53 5.31 -2.85
N ARG A 41 6.77 5.37 -2.36
CA ARG A 41 7.76 4.29 -2.51
C ARG A 41 7.25 2.90 -2.10
N GLN A 42 6.31 2.85 -1.17
CA GLN A 42 5.70 1.62 -0.66
C GLN A 42 4.24 1.46 -1.09
N ALA A 43 3.73 2.31 -1.98
CA ALA A 43 2.36 2.22 -2.46
C ALA A 43 2.18 1.02 -3.41
N LEU A 44 1.01 0.35 -3.31
CA LEU A 44 0.74 -0.89 -4.04
C LEU A 44 0.84 -0.75 -5.56
N HIS A 45 0.43 0.38 -6.14
CA HIS A 45 0.46 0.59 -7.58
C HIS A 45 1.87 0.46 -8.15
N ARG A 46 2.91 0.83 -7.39
CA ARG A 46 4.30 0.64 -7.78
C ARG A 46 4.66 -0.83 -8.00
N PHE A 47 4.14 -1.72 -7.16
CA PHE A 47 4.43 -3.16 -7.17
C PHE A 47 3.51 -3.96 -8.09
N LYS A 48 2.45 -3.32 -8.63
CA LYS A 48 1.51 -3.96 -9.55
C LYS A 48 1.87 -3.78 -11.02
N ALA A 49 2.72 -2.82 -11.34
CA ALA A 49 3.21 -2.59 -12.69
C ALA A 49 4.41 -3.50 -13.00
N ASP A 50 4.65 -3.73 -14.28
CA ASP A 50 5.84 -4.43 -14.76
C ASP A 50 7.11 -3.62 -14.50
N GLU A 51 7.01 -2.29 -14.59
CA GLU A 51 8.09 -1.34 -14.31
C GLU A 51 7.57 -0.15 -13.49
N SER A 52 8.42 0.46 -12.67
CA SER A 52 8.06 1.64 -11.89
C SER A 52 9.22 2.64 -11.78
N TYR A 53 8.92 3.93 -11.92
CA TYR A 53 9.90 5.00 -11.94
C TYR A 53 9.54 6.09 -10.93
N LEU A 54 10.56 6.63 -10.25
CA LEU A 54 10.42 7.81 -9.41
C LEU A 54 10.16 9.03 -10.29
N VAL A 55 9.11 9.79 -9.97
CA VAL A 55 8.73 11.04 -10.66
C VAL A 55 8.89 12.22 -9.74
N GLY A 56 9.30 13.38 -10.29
CA GLY A 56 9.40 14.64 -9.58
C GLY A 56 10.35 14.57 -8.39
N GLU A 57 11.55 14.04 -8.58
CA GLU A 57 12.57 13.95 -7.53
C GLU A 57 12.82 15.33 -6.89
N GLY A 58 12.79 15.38 -5.55
CA GLY A 58 12.92 16.63 -4.78
C GLY A 58 11.67 17.52 -4.73
N LYS A 59 10.60 17.21 -5.48
CA LYS A 59 9.35 17.97 -5.45
C LYS A 59 8.43 17.55 -4.29
N LYS A 60 7.49 18.45 -3.94
CA LYS A 60 6.40 18.11 -2.99
C LYS A 60 5.53 16.99 -3.58
N PRO A 61 4.86 16.18 -2.72
CA PRO A 61 4.12 14.99 -3.16
C PRO A 61 3.15 15.20 -4.31
N LEU A 62 2.27 16.20 -4.23
CA LEU A 62 1.34 16.53 -5.30
C LEU A 62 2.04 17.10 -6.55
N ALA A 63 3.03 17.95 -6.36
CA ALA A 63 3.80 18.55 -7.47
C ALA A 63 4.58 17.50 -8.28
N ALA A 64 4.95 16.37 -7.68
CA ALA A 64 5.59 15.28 -8.37
C ALA A 64 4.68 14.67 -9.45
N TYR A 65 3.40 14.43 -9.14
CA TYR A 65 2.42 13.89 -10.10
C TYR A 65 1.90 14.93 -11.10
N LEU A 66 2.19 16.21 -10.89
CA LEU A 66 1.89 17.32 -11.82
C LEU A 66 3.09 17.70 -12.69
N ASP A 67 4.20 16.98 -12.59
CA ASP A 67 5.42 17.18 -13.37
C ASP A 67 5.31 16.52 -14.75
N GLY A 68 4.60 17.20 -15.67
CA GLY A 68 4.38 16.69 -17.02
C GLY A 68 5.68 16.45 -17.81
N GLU A 69 6.69 17.27 -17.61
CA GLU A 69 7.99 17.12 -18.28
C GLU A 69 8.72 15.85 -17.82
N ASP A 70 8.75 15.61 -16.51
CA ASP A 70 9.39 14.42 -15.97
C ASP A 70 8.62 13.14 -16.32
N ILE A 71 7.27 13.20 -16.32
CA ILE A 71 6.43 12.08 -16.80
C ILE A 71 6.74 11.74 -18.26
N LEU A 72 6.88 12.73 -19.13
CA LEU A 72 7.24 12.53 -20.53
C LEU A 72 8.66 11.97 -20.69
N ARG A 73 9.62 12.45 -19.91
CA ARG A 73 10.97 11.90 -19.87
C ARG A 73 10.96 10.42 -19.53
N ILE A 74 10.20 10.04 -18.48
CA ILE A 74 10.05 8.64 -18.05
C ILE A 74 9.37 7.82 -19.16
N ALA A 75 8.28 8.32 -19.78
CA ALA A 75 7.57 7.62 -20.84
C ALA A 75 8.48 7.30 -22.04
N ARG A 76 9.30 8.25 -22.46
CA ARG A 76 10.29 8.07 -23.54
C ARG A 76 11.38 7.06 -23.13
N SER A 77 11.91 7.19 -21.92
CA SER A 77 12.97 6.30 -21.42
C SER A 77 12.48 4.85 -21.27
N ALA A 78 11.23 4.67 -20.84
CA ALA A 78 10.60 3.35 -20.71
C ALA A 78 10.09 2.80 -22.06
N GLY A 79 10.10 3.59 -23.14
CA GLY A 79 9.55 3.20 -24.44
C GLY A 79 8.04 2.92 -24.35
N ALA A 80 7.28 3.80 -23.68
CA ALA A 80 5.84 3.66 -23.58
C ALA A 80 5.15 4.10 -24.88
N ASP A 81 4.24 3.28 -25.40
CA ASP A 81 3.46 3.58 -26.61
C ASP A 81 2.33 4.57 -26.34
N ALA A 82 1.80 4.58 -25.12
CA ALA A 82 0.67 5.40 -24.73
C ALA A 82 0.77 5.85 -23.25
N ILE A 83 0.07 6.94 -22.93
CA ILE A 83 -0.13 7.43 -21.56
C ILE A 83 -1.61 7.41 -21.22
N HIS A 84 -1.97 6.76 -20.08
CA HIS A 84 -3.29 6.83 -19.50
C HIS A 84 -3.25 7.73 -18.26
N PRO A 85 -3.98 8.85 -18.24
CA PRO A 85 -3.92 9.82 -17.15
C PRO A 85 -4.78 9.44 -15.92
N GLY A 86 -5.70 8.49 -16.06
CA GLY A 86 -6.70 8.19 -15.03
C GLY A 86 -7.67 9.35 -14.83
N TYR A 87 -7.87 9.76 -13.57
CA TYR A 87 -8.62 10.96 -13.19
C TYR A 87 -7.82 11.79 -12.18
N GLY A 88 -8.14 13.09 -12.07
CA GLY A 88 -7.35 14.05 -11.28
C GLY A 88 -5.96 14.31 -11.89
N PHE A 89 -5.09 15.00 -11.18
CA PHE A 89 -3.76 15.41 -11.64
C PHE A 89 -3.80 16.03 -13.05
N LEU A 90 -3.16 15.41 -14.04
CA LEU A 90 -3.04 15.93 -15.40
C LEU A 90 -4.12 15.40 -16.37
N SER A 91 -5.13 14.69 -15.88
CA SER A 91 -6.15 14.07 -16.75
C SER A 91 -7.04 15.05 -17.50
N GLU A 92 -7.14 16.30 -17.01
CA GLU A 92 -7.92 17.39 -17.63
C GLU A 92 -7.00 18.53 -18.10
N ASN A 93 -5.70 18.28 -18.22
CA ASN A 93 -4.72 19.28 -18.65
C ASN A 93 -4.47 19.16 -20.16
N PRO A 94 -4.97 20.08 -20.99
CA PRO A 94 -4.83 20.00 -22.43
C PRO A 94 -3.39 20.26 -22.89
N GLU A 95 -2.60 21.05 -22.17
CA GLU A 95 -1.21 21.33 -22.50
C GLU A 95 -0.35 20.08 -22.32
N PHE A 96 -0.63 19.28 -21.28
CA PHE A 96 0.04 17.99 -21.09
C PHE A 96 -0.37 16.99 -22.18
N ALA A 97 -1.64 16.93 -22.54
CA ALA A 97 -2.10 16.07 -23.63
C ALA A 97 -1.44 16.45 -24.98
N ASP A 98 -1.34 17.74 -25.28
CA ASP A 98 -0.60 18.24 -26.47
C ASP A 98 0.87 17.81 -26.43
N ALA A 99 1.54 17.96 -25.29
CA ALA A 99 2.94 17.58 -25.13
C ALA A 99 3.16 16.06 -25.29
N VAL A 100 2.22 15.23 -24.83
CA VAL A 100 2.24 13.76 -25.03
C VAL A 100 2.13 13.43 -26.52
N ILE A 101 1.17 14.05 -27.22
CA ILE A 101 0.93 13.83 -28.65
C ILE A 101 2.13 14.33 -29.48
N ALA A 102 2.66 15.51 -29.17
CA ALA A 102 3.86 16.06 -29.83
C ALA A 102 5.11 15.19 -29.61
N ALA A 103 5.16 14.46 -28.51
CA ALA A 103 6.21 13.47 -28.23
C ALA A 103 6.09 12.17 -29.03
N GLY A 104 5.04 12.02 -29.86
CA GLY A 104 4.76 10.82 -30.64
C GLY A 104 4.16 9.68 -29.78
N ILE A 105 3.75 9.97 -28.55
CA ILE A 105 3.12 9.03 -27.62
C ILE A 105 1.60 9.19 -27.70
N ARG A 106 0.85 8.09 -27.68
CA ARG A 106 -0.61 8.14 -27.76
C ARG A 106 -1.22 8.59 -26.44
N TRP A 107 -2.13 9.55 -26.51
CA TRP A 107 -2.91 10.02 -25.38
C TRP A 107 -4.21 9.20 -25.26
N ILE A 108 -4.44 8.57 -24.10
CA ILE A 108 -5.69 7.83 -23.84
C ILE A 108 -6.68 8.76 -23.15
N GLY A 109 -7.39 9.53 -23.95
CA GLY A 109 -8.34 10.54 -23.52
C GLY A 109 -8.87 11.37 -24.69
N PRO A 110 -9.79 12.31 -24.44
CA PRO A 110 -10.31 13.21 -25.48
C PRO A 110 -9.22 14.12 -26.03
N SER A 111 -9.49 14.75 -27.18
CA SER A 111 -8.53 15.67 -27.79
C SER A 111 -8.31 16.91 -26.93
N PRO A 112 -7.11 17.53 -26.95
CA PRO A 112 -6.82 18.75 -26.20
C PRO A 112 -7.80 19.88 -26.48
N ASP A 113 -8.27 20.05 -27.72
CA ASP A 113 -9.21 21.11 -28.09
C ASP A 113 -10.59 20.91 -27.46
N VAL A 114 -11.06 19.67 -27.41
CA VAL A 114 -12.30 19.31 -26.72
C VAL A 114 -12.13 19.53 -25.22
N MET A 115 -10.97 19.21 -24.64
CA MET A 115 -10.67 19.48 -23.25
C MET A 115 -10.66 20.97 -22.91
N ARG A 116 -10.11 21.81 -23.79
CA ARG A 116 -10.16 23.30 -23.64
C ARG A 116 -11.59 23.83 -23.70
N THR A 117 -12.38 23.35 -24.64
CA THR A 117 -13.78 23.78 -24.81
C THR A 117 -14.64 23.39 -23.62
N LEU A 118 -14.54 22.14 -23.15
CA LEU A 118 -15.40 21.62 -22.08
C LEU A 118 -14.87 21.92 -20.68
N GLY A 119 -13.57 22.14 -20.51
CA GLY A 119 -12.95 22.57 -19.26
C GLY A 119 -13.24 24.02 -18.89
N ASN A 120 -13.57 24.85 -19.84
CA ASN A 120 -14.04 26.20 -19.60
C ASN A 120 -15.55 26.21 -19.40
N LYS A 121 -16.02 26.57 -18.20
CA LYS A 121 -17.45 26.53 -17.85
C LYS A 121 -18.33 27.39 -18.74
N VAL A 122 -17.85 28.56 -19.17
CA VAL A 122 -18.59 29.46 -20.06
C VAL A 122 -18.69 28.86 -21.47
N ALA A 123 -17.58 28.35 -22.01
CA ALA A 123 -17.57 27.70 -23.32
C ALA A 123 -18.41 26.40 -23.32
N ALA A 124 -18.32 25.57 -22.27
CA ALA A 124 -19.16 24.40 -22.12
C ALA A 124 -20.66 24.74 -22.05
N ARG A 125 -21.01 25.82 -21.35
CA ARG A 125 -22.38 26.30 -21.26
C ARG A 125 -22.89 26.80 -22.63
N HIS A 126 -22.06 27.52 -23.38
CA HIS A 126 -22.44 27.97 -24.74
C HIS A 126 -22.62 26.76 -25.67
N ALA A 127 -21.76 25.76 -25.60
CA ALA A 127 -21.90 24.51 -26.34
C ALA A 127 -23.21 23.78 -25.98
N ALA A 128 -23.58 23.72 -24.69
CA ALA A 128 -24.82 23.12 -24.22
C ALA A 128 -26.05 23.86 -24.76
N VAL A 129 -26.07 25.20 -24.71
CA VAL A 129 -27.15 26.03 -25.27
C VAL A 129 -27.26 25.80 -26.80
N ALA A 130 -26.14 25.82 -27.53
CA ALA A 130 -26.13 25.58 -28.96
C ALA A 130 -26.63 24.19 -29.34
N ALA A 131 -26.38 23.16 -28.47
CA ALA A 131 -26.88 21.82 -28.64
C ALA A 131 -28.34 21.62 -28.19
N GLY A 132 -29.04 22.68 -27.75
CA GLY A 132 -30.43 22.63 -27.25
C GLY A 132 -30.53 21.88 -25.91
N VAL A 133 -29.48 21.91 -25.10
CA VAL A 133 -29.48 21.35 -23.75
C VAL A 133 -29.82 22.41 -22.73
N ALA A 134 -30.76 22.12 -21.83
CA ALA A 134 -31.19 23.07 -20.82
C ALA A 134 -30.04 23.39 -19.85
N VAL A 135 -29.80 24.67 -19.65
CA VAL A 135 -28.79 25.19 -18.72
C VAL A 135 -29.47 26.01 -17.63
N MET A 136 -28.86 26.05 -16.44
CA MET A 136 -29.37 26.83 -15.34
C MET A 136 -29.49 28.33 -15.76
N PRO A 137 -30.56 29.03 -15.48
CA PRO A 137 -30.63 30.48 -15.66
C PRO A 137 -29.48 31.17 -14.92
N ALA A 138 -28.65 31.92 -15.65
CA ALA A 138 -27.47 32.58 -15.10
C ALA A 138 -27.22 33.91 -15.81
N THR A 139 -26.49 34.81 -15.14
CA THR A 139 -26.04 36.08 -15.72
C THR A 139 -24.74 35.88 -16.54
N PRO A 140 -24.39 36.81 -17.41
CA PRO A 140 -23.01 37.07 -17.80
C PRO A 140 -22.14 37.37 -16.55
N PRO A 141 -20.80 37.43 -16.71
CA PRO A 141 -19.92 37.94 -15.67
C PRO A 141 -20.42 39.25 -15.09
N LEU A 142 -20.40 39.37 -13.76
CA LEU A 142 -21.00 40.48 -13.05
C LEU A 142 -20.13 41.74 -13.16
N PRO A 143 -20.75 42.89 -13.41
CA PRO A 143 -20.06 44.19 -13.35
C PRO A 143 -19.58 44.52 -11.93
N LEU A 144 -18.76 45.55 -11.78
CA LEU A 144 -18.28 45.98 -10.45
C LEU A 144 -19.35 46.74 -9.65
N ASP A 145 -20.31 47.32 -10.35
CA ASP A 145 -21.40 48.11 -9.73
C ASP A 145 -22.41 47.18 -9.03
N VAL A 146 -22.59 47.37 -7.74
CA VAL A 146 -23.46 46.50 -6.91
C VAL A 146 -24.94 46.70 -7.25
N ALA A 147 -25.35 47.93 -7.66
CA ALA A 147 -26.76 48.21 -8.01
C ALA A 147 -27.11 47.53 -9.35
N GLU A 148 -26.18 47.46 -10.28
CA GLU A 148 -26.35 46.69 -11.52
C GLU A 148 -26.39 45.19 -11.25
N CYS A 149 -25.54 44.68 -10.36
CA CYS A 149 -25.60 43.28 -9.90
C CYS A 149 -26.96 42.96 -9.27
N ALA A 150 -27.54 43.85 -8.45
CA ALA A 150 -28.85 43.66 -7.84
C ALA A 150 -29.99 43.52 -8.89
N LYS A 151 -29.96 44.33 -9.95
CA LYS A 151 -30.93 44.20 -11.06
C LYS A 151 -30.80 42.85 -11.78
N LEU A 152 -29.55 42.39 -12.00
CA LEU A 152 -29.28 41.07 -12.62
C LEU A 152 -29.78 39.94 -11.72
N ALA A 153 -29.52 40.00 -10.41
CA ALA A 153 -30.01 39.00 -9.46
C ALA A 153 -31.54 38.97 -9.40
N ALA A 154 -32.19 40.14 -9.35
CA ALA A 154 -33.65 40.26 -9.39
C ALA A 154 -34.25 39.71 -10.71
N GLY A 155 -33.56 39.87 -11.84
CA GLY A 155 -33.94 39.29 -13.13
C GLY A 155 -33.97 37.75 -13.15
N ILE A 156 -33.06 37.08 -12.41
CA ILE A 156 -33.08 35.63 -12.19
C ILE A 156 -34.12 35.24 -11.11
N GLY A 157 -34.33 36.12 -10.12
CA GLY A 157 -35.15 35.87 -8.95
C GLY A 157 -34.42 35.17 -7.81
N TYR A 158 -34.44 35.82 -6.62
CA TYR A 158 -33.84 35.22 -5.41
C TYR A 158 -34.54 33.94 -5.00
N PRO A 159 -33.86 32.98 -4.35
CA PRO A 159 -32.42 33.00 -4.07
C PRO A 159 -31.56 32.74 -5.31
N VAL A 160 -30.37 33.34 -5.32
CA VAL A 160 -29.36 33.09 -6.37
C VAL A 160 -28.08 32.52 -5.77
N MET A 161 -27.36 31.71 -6.56
CA MET A 161 -26.03 31.22 -6.26
C MET A 161 -24.99 32.12 -6.93
N LEU A 162 -24.12 32.73 -6.16
CA LEU A 162 -22.94 33.43 -6.66
C LEU A 162 -21.80 32.42 -6.86
N LYS A 163 -21.21 32.43 -8.05
CA LYS A 163 -20.14 31.48 -8.44
C LYS A 163 -18.96 32.21 -9.08
N ALA A 164 -17.73 31.71 -8.89
CA ALA A 164 -16.58 32.12 -9.67
C ALA A 164 -16.67 31.58 -11.11
N SER A 165 -16.30 32.40 -12.10
CA SER A 165 -16.31 31.98 -13.52
C SER A 165 -15.21 30.96 -13.84
N TRP A 166 -14.11 30.98 -13.07
CA TRP A 166 -12.94 30.13 -13.23
C TRP A 166 -12.77 29.21 -12.00
N GLY A 167 -12.40 27.94 -12.23
CA GLY A 167 -12.14 26.96 -11.18
C GLY A 167 -13.31 26.02 -10.87
N GLY A 168 -13.06 25.06 -9.98
CA GLY A 168 -13.97 23.97 -9.59
C GLY A 168 -13.99 23.71 -8.08
N GLY A 169 -14.76 22.68 -7.65
CA GLY A 169 -14.75 22.22 -6.25
C GLY A 169 -15.51 23.09 -5.25
N GLY A 170 -16.41 23.95 -5.71
CA GLY A 170 -17.32 24.72 -4.82
C GLY A 170 -16.66 25.89 -4.08
N ARG A 171 -15.44 26.25 -4.37
CA ARG A 171 -14.76 27.40 -3.76
C ARG A 171 -15.34 28.73 -4.30
N GLY A 172 -15.59 29.67 -3.40
CA GLY A 172 -16.17 30.97 -3.75
C GLY A 172 -17.67 30.95 -4.05
N MET A 173 -18.35 29.79 -3.86
CA MET A 173 -19.82 29.73 -4.01
C MET A 173 -20.53 30.24 -2.76
N ARG A 174 -21.52 31.12 -2.95
CA ARG A 174 -22.37 31.66 -1.88
C ARG A 174 -23.82 31.72 -2.30
N VAL A 175 -24.71 31.33 -1.41
CA VAL A 175 -26.14 31.55 -1.58
C VAL A 175 -26.45 32.98 -1.14
N ILE A 176 -27.22 33.69 -1.95
CA ILE A 176 -27.73 35.02 -1.64
C ILE A 176 -29.25 34.89 -1.60
N GLU A 177 -29.83 35.02 -0.41
CA GLU A 177 -31.25 34.84 -0.18
C GLU A 177 -32.07 36.05 -0.59
N ASN A 178 -31.49 37.25 -0.44
CA ASN A 178 -32.14 38.53 -0.70
C ASN A 178 -31.10 39.61 -1.06
N GLU A 179 -31.58 40.75 -1.53
CA GLU A 179 -30.76 41.88 -1.97
C GLU A 179 -29.86 42.44 -0.86
N GLY A 180 -30.29 42.37 0.42
CA GLY A 180 -29.51 42.88 1.55
C GLY A 180 -28.18 42.17 1.79
N GLU A 181 -28.04 40.92 1.34
CA GLU A 181 -26.83 40.10 1.49
C GLU A 181 -25.85 40.28 0.33
N LEU A 182 -26.28 40.99 -0.74
CA LEU A 182 -25.58 41.00 -2.03
C LEU A 182 -24.18 41.62 -1.95
N ALA A 183 -24.06 42.82 -1.39
CA ALA A 183 -22.82 43.59 -1.42
C ALA A 183 -21.66 42.87 -0.70
N GLY A 184 -21.93 42.40 0.54
CA GLY A 184 -20.90 41.67 1.32
C GLY A 184 -20.50 40.33 0.69
N SER A 185 -21.48 39.65 0.07
CA SER A 185 -21.24 38.39 -0.61
C SER A 185 -20.43 38.54 -1.88
N LEU A 186 -20.66 39.59 -2.67
CA LEU A 186 -19.90 39.90 -3.89
C LEU A 186 -18.43 40.18 -3.57
N GLU A 187 -18.16 41.07 -2.59
CA GLU A 187 -16.80 41.41 -2.19
C GLU A 187 -16.02 40.18 -1.71
N ALA A 188 -16.63 39.40 -0.84
CA ALA A 188 -15.98 38.19 -0.30
C ALA A 188 -15.72 37.16 -1.39
N SER A 189 -16.68 36.90 -2.30
CA SER A 189 -16.50 35.91 -3.38
C SER A 189 -15.47 36.35 -4.42
N ARG A 190 -15.42 37.62 -4.81
CA ARG A 190 -14.38 38.14 -5.72
C ARG A 190 -12.98 37.98 -5.12
N ARG A 191 -12.83 38.34 -3.83
CA ARG A 191 -11.54 38.18 -3.13
C ARG A 191 -11.10 36.72 -3.06
N GLU A 192 -12.02 35.81 -2.75
CA GLU A 192 -11.75 34.37 -2.73
C GLU A 192 -11.40 33.83 -4.13
N ALA A 193 -12.12 34.25 -5.16
CA ALA A 193 -11.87 33.84 -6.54
C ALA A 193 -10.49 34.34 -7.02
N LEU A 194 -10.13 35.56 -6.73
CA LEU A 194 -8.81 36.13 -7.04
C LEU A 194 -7.70 35.35 -6.33
N ALA A 195 -7.86 35.05 -5.04
CA ALA A 195 -6.86 34.32 -4.25
C ALA A 195 -6.70 32.87 -4.71
N ALA A 196 -7.78 32.22 -5.11
CA ALA A 196 -7.77 30.80 -5.46
C ALA A 196 -7.42 30.52 -6.93
N PHE A 197 -7.83 31.44 -7.85
CA PHE A 197 -7.81 31.20 -9.29
C PHE A 197 -7.08 32.29 -10.08
N GLY A 198 -6.61 33.36 -9.43
CA GLY A 198 -5.94 34.49 -10.08
C GLY A 198 -6.89 35.40 -10.89
N ASN A 199 -8.19 35.17 -10.81
CA ASN A 199 -9.22 35.95 -11.48
C ASN A 199 -10.43 36.15 -10.53
N ASP A 200 -10.95 37.40 -10.44
CA ASP A 200 -12.03 37.78 -9.53
C ASP A 200 -13.43 37.76 -10.19
N GLU A 201 -13.51 37.26 -11.42
CA GLU A 201 -14.77 37.20 -12.18
C GLU A 201 -15.78 36.24 -11.54
N VAL A 202 -16.98 36.74 -11.30
CA VAL A 202 -18.10 35.97 -10.70
C VAL A 202 -19.40 36.23 -11.46
N TYR A 203 -20.35 35.30 -11.34
CA TYR A 203 -21.67 35.39 -11.97
C TYR A 203 -22.76 34.82 -11.05
N PHE A 204 -24.03 35.20 -11.30
CA PHE A 204 -25.16 34.59 -10.64
C PHE A 204 -25.74 33.45 -11.44
N GLU A 205 -26.22 32.46 -10.69
CA GLU A 205 -26.97 31.34 -11.22
C GLU A 205 -28.22 31.09 -10.34
N LYS A 206 -29.33 30.65 -10.94
CA LYS A 206 -30.53 30.27 -10.19
C LYS A 206 -30.21 29.15 -9.20
N LEU A 207 -30.62 29.33 -7.94
CA LEU A 207 -30.47 28.26 -6.92
C LEU A 207 -31.67 27.33 -6.98
N ILE A 208 -31.37 26.01 -7.09
CA ILE A 208 -32.34 24.94 -6.86
C ILE A 208 -32.17 24.48 -5.41
N ARG A 209 -33.20 24.62 -4.58
CA ARG A 209 -33.09 24.24 -3.17
C ARG A 209 -33.12 22.73 -2.94
N ARG A 210 -33.94 22.01 -3.72
CA ARG A 210 -34.10 20.56 -3.65
C ARG A 210 -33.50 19.92 -4.89
N ALA A 211 -32.18 19.92 -4.94
CA ALA A 211 -31.43 19.46 -6.09
C ALA A 211 -31.01 18.03 -5.93
N ARG A 212 -31.08 17.26 -7.02
CA ARG A 212 -30.42 15.97 -7.20
C ARG A 212 -29.30 16.11 -8.21
N HIS A 213 -28.25 15.33 -8.04
CA HIS A 213 -27.12 15.29 -8.97
C HIS A 213 -27.17 14.02 -9.79
N VAL A 214 -27.45 14.15 -11.06
CA VAL A 214 -27.46 13.05 -12.02
C VAL A 214 -26.44 13.29 -13.12
N GLU A 215 -25.86 12.22 -13.64
CA GLU A 215 -24.82 12.33 -14.65
C GLU A 215 -24.91 11.19 -15.66
N VAL A 216 -24.46 11.43 -16.89
CA VAL A 216 -24.52 10.46 -17.98
C VAL A 216 -23.10 10.09 -18.41
N GLN A 217 -22.80 8.79 -18.39
CA GLN A 217 -21.53 8.26 -18.90
C GLN A 217 -21.58 8.19 -20.43
N ILE A 218 -20.60 8.80 -21.07
CA ILE A 218 -20.44 8.80 -22.52
C ILE A 218 -19.17 8.04 -22.92
N LEU A 219 -19.26 7.34 -24.05
CA LEU A 219 -18.12 6.81 -24.79
C LEU A 219 -18.23 7.19 -26.25
N GLY A 220 -17.14 7.72 -26.83
CA GLY A 220 -17.04 8.03 -28.24
C GLY A 220 -15.77 7.43 -28.86
N ASP A 221 -15.87 6.90 -30.06
CA ASP A 221 -14.70 6.43 -30.81
C ASP A 221 -14.15 7.52 -31.76
N GLN A 222 -13.09 7.17 -32.48
CA GLN A 222 -12.44 8.08 -33.45
C GLN A 222 -13.13 8.08 -34.84
N HIS A 223 -14.23 7.33 -35.00
CA HIS A 223 -14.97 7.15 -36.21
C HIS A 223 -16.34 7.88 -36.21
N GLY A 224 -16.63 8.61 -35.12
CA GLY A 224 -17.86 9.38 -34.96
C GLY A 224 -19.00 8.61 -34.30
N ASN A 225 -18.77 7.36 -33.88
CA ASN A 225 -19.75 6.64 -33.07
C ASN A 225 -19.71 7.12 -31.63
N LEU A 226 -20.88 7.43 -31.08
CA LEU A 226 -21.03 7.95 -29.72
C LEU A 226 -22.21 7.27 -29.06
N VAL A 227 -21.97 6.72 -27.86
CA VAL A 227 -23.01 6.05 -27.06
C VAL A 227 -23.01 6.57 -25.63
N HIS A 228 -24.16 6.46 -24.95
CA HIS A 228 -24.25 6.60 -23.51
C HIS A 228 -24.29 5.22 -22.82
N LEU A 229 -23.74 5.14 -21.62
CA LEU A 229 -23.78 3.96 -20.77
C LEU A 229 -24.72 4.16 -19.57
N HIS A 230 -25.86 4.76 -19.83
CA HIS A 230 -26.88 5.16 -18.86
C HIS A 230 -26.37 6.23 -17.86
N GLU A 231 -27.27 6.57 -16.93
CA GLU A 231 -27.03 7.59 -15.92
C GLU A 231 -26.56 6.98 -14.59
N ARG A 232 -25.97 7.86 -13.79
CA ARG A 232 -25.66 7.63 -12.38
C ARG A 232 -26.36 8.69 -11.52
N ASP A 233 -26.80 8.27 -10.34
CA ASP A 233 -27.24 9.15 -9.28
C ASP A 233 -26.08 9.40 -8.29
N CYS A 234 -25.63 10.64 -8.24
CA CYS A 234 -24.55 11.10 -7.37
C CYS A 234 -25.06 12.14 -6.35
N THR A 235 -26.32 12.07 -6.01
CA THR A 235 -27.02 13.05 -5.14
C THR A 235 -26.43 13.09 -3.73
N VAL A 236 -25.97 11.95 -3.21
CA VAL A 236 -25.47 11.87 -1.83
C VAL A 236 -24.05 12.43 -1.75
N GLN A 237 -23.98 13.67 -1.30
CA GLN A 237 -22.76 14.46 -1.26
C GLN A 237 -22.56 15.08 0.13
N ARG A 238 -21.31 15.33 0.49
CA ARG A 238 -20.93 16.14 1.63
C ARG A 238 -20.02 17.29 1.15
N ARG A 239 -20.45 18.54 1.36
CA ARG A 239 -19.70 19.72 0.90
C ARG A 239 -19.33 19.64 -0.60
N ASN A 240 -20.28 19.24 -1.43
CA ASN A 240 -20.14 19.02 -2.88
C ASN A 240 -19.16 17.89 -3.27
N GLN A 241 -18.80 17.00 -2.35
CA GLN A 241 -18.04 15.78 -2.64
C GLN A 241 -18.95 14.56 -2.60
N LYS A 242 -18.96 13.79 -3.66
CA LYS A 242 -19.73 12.55 -3.78
C LYS A 242 -19.26 11.54 -2.75
N VAL A 243 -20.17 10.91 -2.02
CA VAL A 243 -19.90 9.93 -0.96
C VAL A 243 -20.43 8.55 -1.33
N VAL A 244 -21.62 8.54 -1.92
CA VAL A 244 -22.30 7.33 -2.39
C VAL A 244 -22.85 7.61 -3.78
N GLU A 245 -22.60 6.70 -4.70
CA GLU A 245 -23.10 6.74 -6.08
C GLU A 245 -23.86 5.46 -6.41
N ARG A 246 -24.91 5.58 -7.20
CA ARG A 246 -25.71 4.44 -7.63
C ARG A 246 -26.13 4.54 -9.10
N ALA A 247 -26.37 3.41 -9.71
CA ALA A 247 -26.89 3.28 -11.07
C ALA A 247 -27.84 2.07 -11.18
N PRO A 248 -28.96 2.22 -11.92
CA PRO A 248 -29.52 3.47 -12.44
C PRO A 248 -30.10 4.36 -11.32
N ALA A 249 -30.42 5.61 -11.63
CA ALA A 249 -31.11 6.52 -10.72
C ALA A 249 -32.53 6.01 -10.44
N PRO A 250 -32.89 5.69 -9.18
CA PRO A 250 -34.14 4.98 -8.90
C PRO A 250 -35.41 5.83 -9.08
N TYR A 251 -35.28 7.14 -9.14
CA TYR A 251 -36.40 8.08 -9.30
C TYR A 251 -36.63 8.53 -10.75
N LEU A 252 -35.78 8.09 -11.71
CA LEU A 252 -36.00 8.33 -13.12
C LEU A 252 -36.77 7.19 -13.74
N ASP A 253 -37.89 7.50 -14.41
CA ASP A 253 -38.60 6.60 -15.28
C ASP A 253 -37.87 6.41 -16.63
N ALA A 254 -38.37 5.55 -17.49
CA ALA A 254 -37.74 5.27 -18.77
C ALA A 254 -37.70 6.50 -19.69
N ALA A 255 -38.75 7.34 -19.67
CA ALA A 255 -38.84 8.55 -20.49
C ALA A 255 -37.86 9.63 -20.00
N GLY A 256 -37.82 9.89 -18.71
CA GLY A 256 -36.90 10.87 -18.11
C GLY A 256 -35.43 10.44 -18.31
N ARG A 257 -35.13 9.14 -18.17
CA ARG A 257 -33.78 8.59 -18.47
C ARG A 257 -33.40 8.81 -19.93
N ALA A 258 -34.30 8.47 -20.86
CA ALA A 258 -34.06 8.65 -22.30
C ALA A 258 -33.79 10.12 -22.65
N ALA A 259 -34.63 11.05 -22.15
CA ALA A 259 -34.48 12.49 -22.39
C ALA A 259 -33.14 13.03 -21.83
N LEU A 260 -32.74 12.59 -20.65
CA LEU A 260 -31.47 12.98 -20.02
C LEU A 260 -30.27 12.48 -20.83
N CYS A 261 -30.27 11.19 -21.18
CA CYS A 261 -29.20 10.57 -21.97
C CYS A 261 -29.08 11.18 -23.37
N ASP A 262 -30.22 11.46 -24.03
CA ASP A 262 -30.24 12.11 -25.33
C ASP A 262 -29.68 13.56 -25.25
N SER A 263 -30.00 14.31 -24.20
CA SER A 263 -29.41 15.62 -23.97
C SER A 263 -27.89 15.57 -23.85
N ALA A 264 -27.35 14.59 -23.12
CA ALA A 264 -25.92 14.38 -23.02
C ALA A 264 -25.29 14.02 -24.38
N LEU A 265 -25.92 13.11 -25.15
CA LEU A 265 -25.43 12.76 -26.49
C LEU A 265 -25.44 13.92 -27.47
N ARG A 266 -26.47 14.77 -27.44
CA ARG A 266 -26.53 15.96 -28.33
C ARG A 266 -25.37 16.91 -28.04
N LEU A 267 -25.10 17.20 -26.73
CA LEU A 267 -23.97 18.03 -26.36
C LEU A 267 -22.65 17.44 -26.84
N MET A 268 -22.41 16.17 -26.55
CA MET A 268 -21.12 15.54 -26.83
C MET A 268 -20.89 15.36 -28.34
N ARG A 269 -21.94 15.14 -29.13
CA ARG A 269 -21.86 15.15 -30.62
C ARG A 269 -21.51 16.53 -31.15
N SER A 270 -22.05 17.61 -30.58
CA SER A 270 -21.81 18.97 -31.07
C SER A 270 -20.34 19.40 -30.94
N VAL A 271 -19.57 18.77 -30.01
CA VAL A 271 -18.16 19.05 -29.80
C VAL A 271 -17.23 17.97 -30.38
N GLY A 272 -17.78 16.97 -31.09
CA GLY A 272 -16.98 15.87 -31.65
C GLY A 272 -16.25 15.04 -30.59
N TYR A 273 -16.91 14.72 -29.49
CA TYR A 273 -16.30 14.05 -28.32
C TYR A 273 -15.83 12.63 -28.64
N THR A 274 -14.64 12.29 -28.13
CA THR A 274 -14.08 10.94 -28.19
C THR A 274 -13.64 10.46 -26.81
N HIS A 275 -13.49 9.15 -26.63
CA HIS A 275 -13.13 8.49 -25.37
C HIS A 275 -14.22 8.57 -24.30
N ALA A 276 -13.83 8.28 -23.04
CA ALA A 276 -14.74 8.32 -21.91
C ALA A 276 -14.91 9.76 -21.40
N GLY A 277 -16.13 10.14 -21.16
CA GLY A 277 -16.49 11.41 -20.54
C GLY A 277 -17.82 11.32 -19.81
N THR A 278 -18.11 12.27 -18.98
CA THR A 278 -19.35 12.34 -18.21
C THR A 278 -19.95 13.71 -18.29
N VAL A 279 -21.24 13.77 -18.59
CA VAL A 279 -22.03 15.00 -18.58
C VAL A 279 -22.83 15.05 -17.28
N GLU A 280 -22.60 16.08 -16.46
CA GLU A 280 -23.25 16.27 -15.17
C GLU A 280 -24.44 17.22 -15.26
N PHE A 281 -25.52 16.86 -14.58
CA PHE A 281 -26.76 17.63 -14.52
C PHE A 281 -27.21 17.80 -13.07
N LEU A 282 -27.81 18.98 -12.80
CA LEU A 282 -28.60 19.21 -11.61
C LEU A 282 -30.07 19.01 -11.95
N MET A 283 -30.73 18.10 -11.26
CA MET A 283 -32.15 17.84 -11.42
C MET A 283 -32.90 18.51 -10.28
N ASP A 284 -33.92 19.31 -10.60
CA ASP A 284 -34.86 19.81 -9.60
C ASP A 284 -35.75 18.66 -9.13
N ALA A 285 -35.76 18.41 -7.82
CA ALA A 285 -36.59 17.36 -7.24
C ALA A 285 -38.09 17.68 -7.22
N ASP A 286 -38.49 18.94 -7.41
CA ASP A 286 -39.86 19.37 -7.35
C ASP A 286 -40.55 19.22 -8.73
N ASP A 287 -39.87 19.53 -9.83
CA ASP A 287 -40.45 19.47 -11.18
C ASP A 287 -39.78 18.49 -12.14
N GLY A 288 -38.68 17.84 -11.72
CA GLY A 288 -37.95 16.83 -12.50
C GLY A 288 -37.08 17.40 -13.64
N ARG A 289 -37.00 18.74 -13.78
CA ARG A 289 -36.16 19.34 -14.84
C ARG A 289 -34.69 19.17 -14.56
N CYS A 290 -33.96 18.77 -15.60
CA CYS A 290 -32.50 18.57 -15.54
C CYS A 290 -31.81 19.75 -16.24
N TYR A 291 -30.81 20.30 -15.58
CA TYR A 291 -30.02 21.42 -16.07
C TYR A 291 -28.55 21.01 -16.13
N PHE A 292 -27.90 21.25 -17.25
CA PHE A 292 -26.48 21.01 -17.46
C PHE A 292 -25.61 21.79 -16.45
N ILE A 293 -24.63 21.13 -15.85
CA ILE A 293 -23.64 21.72 -14.95
C ILE A 293 -22.28 21.83 -15.65
N GLU A 294 -21.69 20.68 -15.98
CA GLU A 294 -20.34 20.57 -16.53
C GLU A 294 -20.10 19.22 -17.23
N VAL A 295 -19.00 19.14 -17.95
CA VAL A 295 -18.48 17.89 -18.52
C VAL A 295 -17.17 17.56 -17.84
N ASN A 296 -17.01 16.31 -17.41
CA ASN A 296 -15.71 15.79 -17.00
C ASN A 296 -15.12 15.00 -18.17
N PRO A 297 -14.12 15.54 -18.91
CA PRO A 297 -13.59 14.92 -20.11
C PRO A 297 -12.56 13.82 -19.77
N ARG A 298 -12.95 12.87 -18.97
CA ARG A 298 -12.14 11.76 -18.44
C ARG A 298 -13.02 10.67 -17.85
N ILE A 299 -12.40 9.57 -17.46
CA ILE A 299 -13.02 8.60 -16.57
C ILE A 299 -13.23 9.20 -15.18
N GLN A 300 -14.26 8.78 -14.45
CA GLN A 300 -14.56 9.25 -13.10
C GLN A 300 -14.40 8.16 -12.05
N VAL A 301 -14.35 8.55 -10.75
CA VAL A 301 -14.22 7.65 -9.60
C VAL A 301 -15.34 6.62 -9.59
N GLU A 302 -16.56 7.05 -9.90
CA GLU A 302 -17.81 6.31 -9.86
C GLU A 302 -18.12 5.48 -11.12
N HIS A 303 -17.19 5.38 -12.08
CA HIS A 303 -17.38 4.56 -13.30
C HIS A 303 -17.77 3.11 -13.00
N THR A 304 -17.42 2.61 -11.82
CA THR A 304 -17.64 1.22 -11.43
C THR A 304 -19.10 0.83 -11.39
N VAL A 305 -20.03 1.73 -10.99
CA VAL A 305 -21.47 1.41 -10.97
C VAL A 305 -22.02 1.26 -12.38
N THR A 306 -21.52 2.08 -13.33
CA THR A 306 -21.86 1.93 -14.76
C THR A 306 -21.36 0.61 -15.32
N GLU A 307 -20.11 0.24 -15.05
CA GLU A 307 -19.55 -1.05 -15.51
C GLU A 307 -20.34 -2.24 -14.96
N MET A 308 -20.81 -2.16 -13.69
CA MET A 308 -21.56 -3.25 -13.07
C MET A 308 -22.96 -3.46 -13.67
N ILE A 309 -23.62 -2.39 -14.15
CA ILE A 309 -24.97 -2.50 -14.73
C ILE A 309 -24.95 -2.75 -16.25
N THR A 310 -23.84 -2.39 -16.91
CA THR A 310 -23.73 -2.52 -18.39
C THR A 310 -22.83 -3.68 -18.83
N GLY A 311 -21.94 -4.16 -17.96
CA GLY A 311 -20.91 -5.14 -18.35
C GLY A 311 -19.82 -4.57 -19.25
N VAL A 312 -19.82 -3.27 -19.55
CA VAL A 312 -18.80 -2.60 -20.37
C VAL A 312 -17.60 -2.22 -19.51
N ASP A 313 -16.42 -2.73 -19.83
CA ASP A 313 -15.15 -2.29 -19.22
C ASP A 313 -14.71 -0.98 -19.89
N ILE A 314 -14.95 0.14 -19.20
CA ILE A 314 -14.68 1.49 -19.72
C ILE A 314 -13.19 1.71 -19.96
N VAL A 315 -12.31 1.19 -19.10
CA VAL A 315 -10.86 1.35 -19.25
C VAL A 315 -10.33 0.58 -20.45
N LYS A 316 -10.77 -0.66 -20.65
CA LYS A 316 -10.43 -1.43 -21.87
C LYS A 316 -10.96 -0.74 -23.13
N ALA A 317 -12.18 -0.20 -23.06
CA ALA A 317 -12.76 0.55 -24.17
C ALA A 317 -11.91 1.78 -24.51
N GLN A 318 -11.45 2.55 -23.53
CA GLN A 318 -10.54 3.69 -23.77
C GLN A 318 -9.24 3.26 -24.49
N ILE A 319 -8.63 2.16 -24.05
CA ILE A 319 -7.41 1.64 -24.70
C ILE A 319 -7.70 1.23 -26.15
N ARG A 320 -8.76 0.45 -26.38
CA ARG A 320 -9.14 -0.02 -27.72
C ARG A 320 -9.56 1.12 -28.66
N ILE A 321 -10.23 2.15 -28.16
CA ILE A 321 -10.55 3.37 -28.93
C ILE A 321 -9.24 4.06 -29.37
N THR A 322 -8.25 4.14 -28.51
CA THR A 322 -6.93 4.71 -28.84
C THR A 322 -6.19 3.86 -29.88
N GLU A 323 -6.45 2.57 -29.94
CA GLU A 323 -5.92 1.66 -30.98
C GLU A 323 -6.64 1.82 -32.34
N GLY A 324 -7.75 2.57 -32.40
CA GLY A 324 -8.58 2.76 -33.61
C GLY A 324 -9.78 1.82 -33.64
N GLY A 325 -10.22 1.30 -32.49
CA GLY A 325 -11.36 0.42 -32.38
C GLY A 325 -12.70 1.12 -32.60
N HIS A 326 -13.70 0.38 -33.07
CA HIS A 326 -15.06 0.85 -33.40
C HIS A 326 -16.06 0.47 -32.29
N ILE A 327 -16.86 1.44 -31.86
CA ILE A 327 -18.05 1.20 -31.04
C ILE A 327 -19.15 0.57 -31.91
N GLY A 328 -19.94 -0.33 -31.35
CA GLY A 328 -20.96 -1.08 -32.05
C GLY A 328 -20.50 -2.40 -32.64
N VAL A 329 -19.18 -2.66 -32.62
CA VAL A 329 -18.57 -3.94 -32.99
C VAL A 329 -18.12 -4.68 -31.73
N THR A 330 -18.56 -5.91 -31.55
CA THR A 330 -18.17 -6.79 -30.44
C THR A 330 -17.47 -8.05 -30.96
N GLU A 331 -16.73 -8.72 -30.10
CA GLU A 331 -16.05 -9.98 -30.48
C GLU A 331 -17.01 -11.05 -30.97
N GLY A 332 -18.27 -11.04 -30.50
CA GLY A 332 -19.33 -11.96 -30.93
C GLY A 332 -19.83 -11.69 -32.34
N ASP A 333 -19.72 -10.48 -32.85
CA ASP A 333 -20.15 -10.13 -34.20
C ASP A 333 -19.21 -10.72 -35.29
N GLN A 334 -18.02 -11.19 -34.92
CA GLN A 334 -17.03 -11.79 -35.82
C GLN A 334 -17.17 -13.31 -35.97
N VAL A 335 -17.96 -13.97 -35.14
CA VAL A 335 -18.11 -15.46 -35.12
C VAL A 335 -19.07 -15.99 -36.20
N GLY A 336 -19.74 -15.13 -37.00
CA GLY A 336 -20.81 -15.50 -37.92
C GLY A 336 -20.39 -15.81 -39.36
N SER A 337 -19.09 -15.82 -39.71
CA SER A 337 -18.65 -16.17 -41.08
C SER A 337 -18.01 -17.56 -41.12
N PRO A 338 -18.63 -18.56 -41.80
CA PRO A 338 -18.16 -19.95 -41.83
C PRO A 338 -16.87 -20.19 -42.64
N GLU A 339 -16.39 -19.25 -43.41
CA GLU A 339 -15.20 -19.43 -44.29
C GLU A 339 -14.36 -18.16 -44.35
N GLY A 340 -13.31 -18.09 -43.53
CA GLY A 340 -12.28 -17.05 -43.55
C GLY A 340 -11.65 -16.81 -42.20
N SER A 341 -10.36 -16.50 -42.11
CA SER A 341 -9.74 -16.12 -40.88
C SER A 341 -10.44 -14.89 -40.25
N PRO A 342 -10.55 -14.78 -38.91
CA PRO A 342 -11.28 -13.68 -38.24
C PRO A 342 -10.77 -12.26 -38.57
N GLU A 343 -9.59 -12.14 -39.17
CA GLU A 343 -8.95 -10.87 -39.49
C GLU A 343 -9.37 -10.28 -40.85
N GLU A 344 -10.01 -11.05 -41.74
CA GLU A 344 -10.29 -10.60 -43.12
C GLU A 344 -11.76 -10.16 -43.36
N ALA A 345 -12.71 -10.40 -42.43
CA ALA A 345 -14.12 -10.27 -42.74
C ALA A 345 -14.69 -8.83 -42.71
N SER A 346 -14.09 -7.83 -42.02
CA SER A 346 -14.59 -6.45 -42.06
C SER A 346 -13.53 -5.35 -41.88
N GLY A 347 -12.31 -5.66 -41.49
CA GLY A 347 -11.29 -4.65 -41.17
C GLY A 347 -11.63 -3.74 -39.97
N LEU A 348 -12.69 -4.06 -39.23
CA LEU A 348 -13.16 -3.31 -38.08
C LEU A 348 -12.68 -3.99 -36.78
N HIS A 349 -11.96 -3.27 -35.96
CA HIS A 349 -11.50 -3.74 -34.65
C HIS A 349 -12.54 -3.43 -33.57
N PRO A 350 -12.93 -4.41 -32.72
CA PRO A 350 -13.95 -4.21 -31.69
C PRO A 350 -13.40 -3.44 -30.50
N THR A 351 -14.20 -2.47 -30.00
CA THR A 351 -13.93 -1.82 -28.68
C THR A 351 -14.43 -2.68 -27.51
N GLY A 352 -15.29 -3.65 -27.77
CA GLY A 352 -16.06 -4.39 -26.76
C GLY A 352 -17.28 -3.59 -26.25
N VAL A 353 -17.57 -2.46 -26.85
CA VAL A 353 -18.76 -1.63 -26.53
C VAL A 353 -19.83 -1.90 -27.60
N PRO A 354 -21.03 -2.42 -27.22
CA PRO A 354 -22.11 -2.67 -28.15
C PRO A 354 -22.67 -1.38 -28.77
N ALA A 355 -23.46 -1.51 -29.84
CA ALA A 355 -24.29 -0.43 -30.32
C ALA A 355 -25.30 0.01 -29.25
N GLN A 356 -25.76 1.26 -29.31
CA GLN A 356 -26.59 1.88 -28.27
C GLN A 356 -27.81 1.04 -27.85
N ASP A 357 -28.51 0.47 -28.82
CA ASP A 357 -29.69 -0.37 -28.63
C ASP A 357 -29.43 -1.73 -27.98
N ARG A 358 -28.16 -2.16 -27.95
CA ARG A 358 -27.71 -3.42 -27.36
C ARG A 358 -26.98 -3.22 -26.02
N ILE A 359 -26.79 -1.99 -25.56
CA ILE A 359 -26.18 -1.73 -24.25
C ILE A 359 -27.17 -2.12 -23.15
N PRO A 360 -26.84 -3.13 -22.32
CA PRO A 360 -27.77 -3.60 -21.31
C PRO A 360 -27.90 -2.60 -20.14
N LEU A 361 -29.05 -2.67 -19.47
CA LEU A 361 -29.28 -2.10 -18.17
C LEU A 361 -29.66 -3.23 -17.22
N ASN A 362 -28.68 -3.83 -16.55
CA ASN A 362 -28.84 -5.06 -15.78
C ASN A 362 -28.73 -4.82 -14.29
N GLY A 363 -29.85 -4.90 -13.58
CA GLY A 363 -29.89 -4.77 -12.13
C GLY A 363 -29.54 -3.34 -11.64
N HIS A 364 -29.03 -3.28 -10.42
CA HIS A 364 -28.67 -2.06 -9.74
C HIS A 364 -27.27 -2.17 -9.13
N ALA A 365 -26.52 -1.09 -9.19
CA ALA A 365 -25.21 -0.98 -8.57
C ALA A 365 -25.15 0.21 -7.61
N LEU A 366 -24.40 0.04 -6.52
CA LEU A 366 -24.19 1.02 -5.46
C LEU A 366 -22.71 1.06 -5.13
N GLN A 367 -22.06 2.21 -5.20
CA GLN A 367 -20.68 2.43 -4.77
C GLN A 367 -20.65 3.25 -3.49
N CYS A 368 -19.86 2.82 -2.51
CA CYS A 368 -19.52 3.59 -1.33
C CYS A 368 -18.02 3.91 -1.33
N ARG A 369 -17.67 5.16 -1.07
CA ARG A 369 -16.29 5.60 -0.89
C ARG A 369 -15.88 5.42 0.56
N VAL A 370 -15.10 4.39 0.86
CA VAL A 370 -14.53 4.20 2.20
C VAL A 370 -13.28 5.06 2.31
N THR A 371 -13.33 6.04 3.21
CA THR A 371 -12.27 7.03 3.44
C THR A 371 -11.69 6.91 4.83
N THR A 372 -10.44 7.37 5.01
CA THR A 372 -9.79 7.51 6.32
C THR A 372 -10.13 8.88 6.90
N GLU A 373 -11.40 9.10 7.16
CA GLU A 373 -11.96 10.30 7.77
C GLU A 373 -12.71 9.95 9.04
N ASP A 374 -12.68 10.84 10.03
CA ASP A 374 -13.34 10.65 11.31
C ASP A 374 -14.69 11.40 11.34
N PRO A 375 -15.81 10.69 11.18
CA PRO A 375 -17.14 11.32 11.22
C PRO A 375 -17.49 11.94 12.56
N GLU A 376 -16.94 11.44 13.68
CA GLU A 376 -17.19 11.99 15.02
C GLU A 376 -16.49 13.34 15.21
N ASN A 377 -15.42 13.59 14.46
CA ASN A 377 -14.66 14.84 14.46
C ASN A 377 -14.83 15.65 13.17
N GLY A 378 -16.06 15.76 12.65
CA GLY A 378 -16.37 16.58 11.47
C GLY A 378 -15.72 16.08 10.18
N PHE A 379 -15.42 14.79 10.08
CA PHE A 379 -14.75 14.15 8.94
C PHE A 379 -13.33 14.67 8.70
N LEU A 380 -12.60 14.99 9.76
CA LEU A 380 -11.18 15.27 9.62
C LEU A 380 -10.45 14.03 9.10
N PRO A 381 -9.57 14.18 8.09
CA PRO A 381 -8.74 13.08 7.62
C PRO A 381 -7.85 12.54 8.74
N ASP A 382 -7.80 11.21 8.87
CA ASP A 382 -6.96 10.52 9.84
C ASP A 382 -5.82 9.77 9.13
N TYR A 383 -4.66 9.79 9.74
CA TYR A 383 -3.41 9.30 9.18
C TYR A 383 -2.76 8.33 10.15
N GLY A 384 -2.04 7.36 9.62
CA GLY A 384 -1.36 6.39 10.48
C GLY A 384 -1.09 5.07 9.78
N ARG A 385 -0.66 4.09 10.57
CA ARG A 385 -0.42 2.74 10.08
C ARG A 385 -1.66 1.88 10.24
N LEU A 386 -2.09 1.22 9.18
CA LEU A 386 -3.15 0.23 9.24
C LEU A 386 -2.67 -1.02 10.02
N ALA A 387 -3.07 -1.13 11.27
CA ALA A 387 -2.73 -2.29 12.10
C ALA A 387 -3.45 -3.57 11.63
N ALA A 388 -4.65 -3.42 11.08
CA ALA A 388 -5.38 -4.49 10.42
C ALA A 388 -6.16 -3.92 9.22
N TYR A 389 -6.19 -4.68 8.15
CA TYR A 389 -7.07 -4.45 7.00
C TYR A 389 -7.65 -5.78 6.53
N ARG A 390 -8.96 -5.89 6.59
CA ARG A 390 -9.73 -6.99 6.00
C ARG A 390 -10.85 -6.39 5.21
N SER A 391 -10.98 -6.77 3.96
CA SER A 391 -12.04 -6.32 3.05
C SER A 391 -13.18 -7.34 2.99
N ALA A 392 -14.31 -6.87 2.49
CA ALA A 392 -15.41 -7.73 2.12
C ALA A 392 -15.11 -8.51 0.82
N ALA A 393 -15.85 -9.57 0.59
CA ALA A 393 -15.83 -10.33 -0.66
C ALA A 393 -17.19 -10.98 -0.92
N GLY A 394 -17.29 -11.78 -1.98
CA GLY A 394 -18.46 -12.58 -2.30
C GLY A 394 -19.24 -12.06 -3.50
N PHE A 395 -20.30 -12.80 -3.85
CA PHE A 395 -21.10 -12.55 -5.04
C PHE A 395 -21.64 -11.12 -5.11
N GLY A 396 -21.41 -10.45 -6.23
CA GLY A 396 -21.87 -9.08 -6.49
C GLY A 396 -21.14 -7.99 -5.70
N ILE A 397 -19.94 -8.26 -5.15
CA ILE A 397 -19.07 -7.24 -4.52
C ILE A 397 -17.81 -7.07 -5.36
N ARG A 398 -17.54 -5.83 -5.71
CA ARG A 398 -16.32 -5.38 -6.36
C ARG A 398 -15.56 -4.42 -5.46
N LEU A 399 -14.25 -4.55 -5.43
CA LEU A 399 -13.34 -3.68 -4.66
C LEU A 399 -12.31 -3.04 -5.59
N ASP A 400 -12.26 -1.73 -5.59
CA ASP A 400 -11.20 -0.95 -6.21
C ASP A 400 -10.43 -0.23 -5.10
N ALA A 401 -9.34 -0.86 -4.68
CA ALA A 401 -8.51 -0.39 -3.58
C ALA A 401 -7.17 0.15 -4.08
N GLY A 402 -6.70 1.17 -3.41
CA GLY A 402 -5.35 1.71 -3.58
C GLY A 402 -4.37 1.08 -2.59
N THR A 403 -3.75 1.91 -1.77
CA THR A 403 -2.79 1.49 -0.74
C THR A 403 -3.51 1.01 0.52
N ALA A 404 -4.27 -0.09 0.42
CA ALA A 404 -5.07 -0.65 1.51
C ALA A 404 -4.64 -2.09 1.81
N TYR A 405 -3.70 -2.27 2.75
CA TYR A 405 -3.27 -3.57 3.26
C TYR A 405 -2.79 -3.44 4.71
N GLY A 406 -2.73 -4.55 5.44
CA GLY A 406 -2.21 -4.56 6.81
C GLY A 406 -0.75 -4.12 6.85
N GLY A 407 -0.45 -3.08 7.63
CA GLY A 407 0.87 -2.46 7.71
C GLY A 407 1.08 -1.25 6.80
N ALA A 408 0.17 -0.95 5.86
CA ALA A 408 0.24 0.24 5.02
C ALA A 408 0.21 1.53 5.86
N VAL A 409 0.91 2.55 5.39
CA VAL A 409 0.92 3.88 6.02
C VAL A 409 0.05 4.83 5.21
N ILE A 410 -0.99 5.36 5.84
CA ILE A 410 -1.82 6.41 5.29
C ILE A 410 -1.15 7.75 5.58
N THR A 411 -0.87 8.50 4.53
CA THR A 411 -0.14 9.77 4.60
C THR A 411 -1.07 10.96 4.44
N PRO A 412 -0.72 12.14 4.96
CA PRO A 412 -1.54 13.37 4.85
C PRO A 412 -1.42 14.08 3.50
N TYR A 413 -0.72 13.51 2.54
CA TYR A 413 -0.34 14.21 1.31
C TYR A 413 -1.35 14.06 0.17
N TYR A 414 -2.22 13.07 0.25
CA TYR A 414 -3.14 12.69 -0.82
C TYR A 414 -4.57 12.54 -0.29
N ASP A 415 -5.49 12.25 -1.20
CA ASP A 415 -6.88 11.98 -0.89
C ASP A 415 -7.03 10.86 0.16
N SER A 416 -8.03 10.98 1.03
CA SER A 416 -8.35 10.03 2.09
C SER A 416 -8.99 8.72 1.60
N LEU A 417 -9.28 8.60 0.30
CA LEU A 417 -9.93 7.42 -0.28
C LEU A 417 -9.08 6.15 -0.10
N LEU A 418 -9.60 5.21 0.67
CA LEU A 418 -8.94 3.95 0.94
C LEU A 418 -9.35 2.85 -0.05
N VAL A 419 -10.66 2.72 -0.28
CA VAL A 419 -11.24 1.73 -1.18
C VAL A 419 -12.62 2.16 -1.65
N LYS A 420 -12.94 1.90 -2.91
CA LYS A 420 -14.30 1.94 -3.45
C LYS A 420 -14.91 0.53 -3.31
N VAL A 421 -16.03 0.46 -2.64
CA VAL A 421 -16.82 -0.77 -2.54
C VAL A 421 -18.01 -0.62 -3.46
N THR A 422 -18.14 -1.48 -4.46
CA THR A 422 -19.29 -1.49 -5.36
C THR A 422 -20.07 -2.78 -5.18
N ALA A 423 -21.34 -2.67 -4.80
CA ALA A 423 -22.27 -3.79 -4.73
C ALA A 423 -23.19 -3.78 -5.95
N TRP A 424 -23.49 -4.96 -6.48
CA TRP A 424 -24.48 -5.16 -7.52
C TRP A 424 -25.51 -6.23 -7.13
N ALA A 425 -26.77 -6.01 -7.47
CA ALA A 425 -27.84 -6.98 -7.31
C ALA A 425 -28.96 -6.72 -8.35
N PRO A 426 -29.89 -7.70 -8.58
CA PRO A 426 -31.02 -7.51 -9.49
C PRO A 426 -31.93 -6.36 -9.11
N THR A 427 -32.08 -6.04 -7.82
CA THR A 427 -32.95 -4.97 -7.31
C THR A 427 -32.19 -3.97 -6.45
N ALA A 428 -32.65 -2.71 -6.40
CA ALA A 428 -32.05 -1.66 -5.56
C ALA A 428 -32.01 -2.07 -4.08
N ARG A 429 -33.08 -2.69 -3.57
CA ARG A 429 -33.16 -3.16 -2.19
C ARG A 429 -32.08 -4.21 -1.86
N GLU A 430 -31.94 -5.22 -2.70
CA GLU A 430 -30.90 -6.23 -2.51
C GLU A 430 -29.49 -5.66 -2.63
N THR A 431 -29.30 -4.66 -3.48
CA THR A 431 -28.02 -3.95 -3.62
C THR A 431 -27.64 -3.25 -2.30
N ILE A 432 -28.60 -2.56 -1.68
CA ILE A 432 -28.40 -1.93 -0.35
C ILE A 432 -28.06 -2.99 0.71
N GLN A 433 -28.84 -4.10 0.77
CA GLN A 433 -28.59 -5.19 1.72
C GLN A 433 -27.21 -5.83 1.52
N ARG A 434 -26.78 -5.98 0.28
CA ARG A 434 -25.46 -6.51 -0.08
C ARG A 434 -24.34 -5.55 0.31
N MET A 435 -24.54 -4.26 0.11
CA MET A 435 -23.60 -3.23 0.53
C MET A 435 -23.48 -3.16 2.05
N ASP A 436 -24.61 -3.20 2.77
CA ASP A 436 -24.62 -3.19 4.25
C ASP A 436 -23.82 -4.38 4.81
N ARG A 437 -24.05 -5.59 4.28
CA ARG A 437 -23.25 -6.77 4.64
C ARG A 437 -21.77 -6.53 4.36
N ALA A 438 -21.43 -6.01 3.17
CA ALA A 438 -20.05 -5.78 2.79
C ALA A 438 -19.37 -4.76 3.70
N LEU A 439 -19.99 -3.62 4.00
CA LEU A 439 -19.44 -2.61 4.90
C LEU A 439 -19.22 -3.18 6.33
N ARG A 440 -20.13 -4.01 6.83
CA ARG A 440 -20.01 -4.67 8.14
C ARG A 440 -18.90 -5.71 8.21
N GLU A 441 -18.51 -6.31 7.10
CA GLU A 441 -17.38 -7.26 7.03
C GLU A 441 -16.01 -6.59 7.12
N PHE A 442 -15.91 -5.32 6.76
CA PHE A 442 -14.63 -4.62 6.85
C PHE A 442 -14.08 -4.57 8.29
N ARG A 443 -12.79 -4.77 8.40
CA ARG A 443 -12.04 -4.57 9.64
C ARG A 443 -10.81 -3.74 9.34
N ILE A 444 -10.90 -2.45 9.60
CA ILE A 444 -9.83 -1.48 9.45
C ILE A 444 -9.48 -0.99 10.85
N ARG A 445 -8.21 -1.06 11.21
CA ARG A 445 -7.70 -0.60 12.51
C ARG A 445 -6.42 0.19 12.34
N GLY A 446 -6.21 1.14 13.22
CA GLY A 446 -5.05 2.03 13.21
C GLY A 446 -5.34 3.43 12.69
N VAL A 447 -6.49 3.61 12.02
CA VAL A 447 -7.04 4.89 11.59
C VAL A 447 -8.55 4.89 11.74
N SER A 448 -9.15 6.06 11.91
CA SER A 448 -10.60 6.27 11.83
C SER A 448 -11.07 6.14 10.39
N THR A 449 -12.31 5.73 10.18
CA THR A 449 -12.91 5.59 8.84
C THR A 449 -14.38 5.98 8.88
N ASN A 450 -14.92 6.33 7.73
CA ASN A 450 -16.32 6.67 7.54
C ASN A 450 -17.27 5.45 7.45
N LEU A 451 -16.82 4.23 7.75
CA LEU A 451 -17.61 2.99 7.56
C LEU A 451 -18.95 3.00 8.28
N GLN A 452 -19.00 3.41 9.57
CA GLN A 452 -20.27 3.44 10.31
C GLN A 452 -21.22 4.50 9.79
N PHE A 453 -20.69 5.63 9.36
CA PHE A 453 -21.46 6.67 8.69
C PHE A 453 -22.10 6.14 7.40
N LEU A 454 -21.33 5.42 6.57
CA LEU A 454 -21.85 4.79 5.35
C LEU A 454 -22.95 3.75 5.67
N GLU A 455 -22.76 2.93 6.71
CA GLU A 455 -23.80 1.98 7.17
C GLU A 455 -25.10 2.71 7.57
N ASN A 456 -25.00 3.77 8.36
CA ASN A 456 -26.17 4.57 8.74
C ASN A 456 -26.85 5.19 7.53
N LEU A 457 -26.05 5.74 6.60
CA LEU A 457 -26.54 6.42 5.41
C LEU A 457 -27.34 5.51 4.49
N ILE A 458 -26.77 4.34 4.12
CA ILE A 458 -27.44 3.44 3.16
C ILE A 458 -28.65 2.72 3.78
N ASN A 459 -28.72 2.60 5.10
CA ASN A 459 -29.85 2.03 5.83
C ASN A 459 -30.90 3.08 6.23
N HIS A 460 -30.65 4.35 5.97
CA HIS A 460 -31.66 5.39 6.26
C HIS A 460 -32.90 5.18 5.37
N PRO A 461 -34.12 5.30 5.91
CA PRO A 461 -35.35 5.06 5.15
C PRO A 461 -35.44 5.87 3.85
N THR A 462 -35.10 7.14 3.89
CA THR A 462 -35.11 8.05 2.73
C THR A 462 -34.14 7.57 1.63
N PHE A 463 -33.00 6.98 1.98
CA PHE A 463 -32.07 6.46 0.97
C PHE A 463 -32.64 5.26 0.21
N GLY A 464 -33.35 4.37 0.92
CA GLY A 464 -33.95 3.18 0.33
C GLY A 464 -35.28 3.44 -0.40
N ASN A 465 -36.06 4.44 0.05
CA ASN A 465 -37.36 4.76 -0.49
C ASN A 465 -37.67 6.26 -0.30
N ASP A 466 -37.25 7.07 -1.26
CA ASP A 466 -37.44 8.53 -1.24
C ASP A 466 -38.81 8.93 -1.74
N VAL A 467 -39.87 8.62 -0.97
CA VAL A 467 -41.27 8.94 -1.33
C VAL A 467 -41.53 10.44 -1.39
N ASN A 468 -40.84 11.22 -0.58
CA ASN A 468 -41.08 12.67 -0.42
C ASN A 468 -40.06 13.51 -1.21
N GLY A 469 -39.14 12.91 -1.98
CA GLY A 469 -38.07 13.63 -2.67
C GLY A 469 -37.09 14.34 -1.73
N GLU A 470 -36.88 13.82 -0.53
CA GLU A 470 -36.01 14.40 0.49
C GLU A 470 -34.54 14.07 0.24
N LEU A 471 -34.27 13.05 -0.57
CA LEU A 471 -32.92 12.72 -0.98
C LEU A 471 -32.41 13.77 -1.98
N THR A 472 -31.72 14.74 -1.47
CA THR A 472 -31.16 15.89 -2.20
C THR A 472 -29.66 16.01 -1.93
N THR A 473 -28.97 16.90 -2.63
CA THR A 473 -27.54 17.17 -2.40
C THR A 473 -27.23 17.67 -0.98
N ARG A 474 -28.25 18.08 -0.22
CA ARG A 474 -28.13 18.48 1.18
C ARG A 474 -28.59 17.40 2.17
N PHE A 475 -28.88 16.21 1.71
CA PHE A 475 -29.39 15.12 2.55
C PHE A 475 -28.53 14.87 3.80
N ILE A 476 -27.22 14.78 3.63
CA ILE A 476 -26.28 14.53 4.76
C ILE A 476 -26.31 15.70 5.76
N GLU A 477 -26.35 16.94 5.28
CA GLU A 477 -26.35 18.14 6.13
C GLU A 477 -27.66 18.26 6.93
N ASN A 478 -28.77 17.83 6.34
CA ASN A 478 -30.11 17.94 6.94
C ASN A 478 -30.49 16.74 7.82
N THR A 479 -29.62 15.70 7.92
CA THR A 479 -29.90 14.43 8.59
C THR A 479 -28.84 14.13 9.67
N PRO A 480 -28.85 14.86 10.81
CA PRO A 480 -27.83 14.71 11.84
C PRO A 480 -27.78 13.31 12.49
N GLU A 481 -28.88 12.56 12.44
CA GLU A 481 -28.95 11.18 12.93
C GLU A 481 -28.00 10.22 12.19
N LEU A 482 -27.50 10.55 11.02
CA LEU A 482 -26.47 9.79 10.32
C LEU A 482 -25.16 9.72 11.12
N LEU A 483 -24.95 10.65 12.05
CA LEU A 483 -23.78 10.70 12.94
C LEU A 483 -24.04 10.03 14.31
N ALA A 484 -25.21 9.44 14.52
CA ALA A 484 -25.51 8.67 15.74
C ALA A 484 -24.94 7.24 15.62
N PHE A 485 -23.75 7.02 16.14
CA PHE A 485 -23.07 5.73 16.03
C PHE A 485 -23.39 4.80 17.19
N ALA A 486 -23.95 3.63 16.86
CA ALA A 486 -24.16 2.57 17.85
C ALA A 486 -22.83 1.83 18.14
N ALA A 487 -22.57 1.55 19.41
CA ALA A 487 -21.40 0.77 19.80
C ALA A 487 -21.40 -0.61 19.13
N ARG A 488 -20.39 -0.92 18.33
CA ARG A 488 -20.26 -2.23 17.67
C ARG A 488 -20.05 -3.34 18.69
N ARG A 489 -20.74 -4.46 18.55
CA ARG A 489 -20.50 -5.70 19.31
C ARG A 489 -19.24 -6.39 18.77
N ASP A 490 -18.07 -5.78 18.98
CA ASP A 490 -16.78 -6.34 18.58
C ASP A 490 -16.20 -7.21 19.69
N ARG A 491 -16.02 -8.52 19.41
CA ARG A 491 -15.42 -9.47 20.35
C ARG A 491 -14.03 -9.05 20.80
N ALA A 492 -13.23 -8.48 19.88
CA ALA A 492 -11.86 -8.05 20.22
C ALA A 492 -11.87 -6.86 21.18
N SER A 493 -12.75 -5.87 20.99
CA SER A 493 -12.90 -4.75 21.91
C SER A 493 -13.44 -5.19 23.28
N LYS A 494 -14.35 -6.18 23.30
CA LYS A 494 -14.81 -6.79 24.57
C LYS A 494 -13.67 -7.50 25.30
N LEU A 495 -12.87 -8.28 24.57
CA LEU A 495 -11.73 -8.98 25.16
C LEU A 495 -10.68 -7.99 25.67
N LEU A 496 -10.34 -6.95 24.90
CA LEU A 496 -9.40 -5.92 25.32
C LEU A 496 -9.89 -5.14 26.55
N ARG A 497 -11.19 -4.81 26.59
CA ARG A 497 -11.79 -4.17 27.77
C ARG A 497 -11.72 -5.08 28.99
N PHE A 498 -12.10 -6.36 28.85
CA PHE A 498 -12.00 -7.35 29.92
C PHE A 498 -10.54 -7.50 30.41
N LEU A 499 -9.58 -7.65 29.48
CA LEU A 499 -8.17 -7.73 29.85
C LEU A 499 -7.67 -6.46 30.53
N GLY A 500 -8.09 -5.28 30.05
CA GLY A 500 -7.78 -4.00 30.69
C GLY A 500 -8.36 -3.88 32.09
N GLU A 501 -9.63 -4.26 32.27
CA GLU A 501 -10.29 -4.30 33.61
C GLU A 501 -9.57 -5.26 34.54
N VAL A 502 -9.25 -6.47 34.07
CA VAL A 502 -8.52 -7.46 34.88
C VAL A 502 -7.11 -6.99 35.23
N ALA A 503 -6.40 -6.33 34.27
CA ALA A 503 -5.05 -5.82 34.50
C ALA A 503 -5.02 -4.67 35.50
N VAL A 504 -6.04 -3.79 35.49
CA VAL A 504 -6.09 -2.57 36.34
C VAL A 504 -6.77 -2.86 37.69
N ASN A 505 -7.91 -3.57 37.67
CA ASN A 505 -8.79 -3.75 38.83
C ASN A 505 -8.69 -5.14 39.47
N GLY A 506 -7.89 -6.04 38.86
CA GLY A 506 -7.84 -7.45 39.25
C GLY A 506 -9.02 -8.26 38.71
N ASN A 507 -8.89 -9.59 38.74
CA ASN A 507 -9.99 -10.46 38.34
C ASN A 507 -10.98 -10.62 39.50
N PRO A 508 -12.26 -10.22 39.34
CA PRO A 508 -13.28 -10.32 40.42
C PRO A 508 -13.46 -11.75 40.95
N GLU A 509 -13.28 -12.78 40.12
CA GLU A 509 -13.45 -14.18 40.48
C GLU A 509 -12.37 -14.71 41.45
N VAL A 510 -11.25 -14.00 41.56
CA VAL A 510 -10.12 -14.36 42.43
C VAL A 510 -9.83 -13.29 43.48
N GLN A 511 -10.66 -12.24 43.58
CA GLN A 511 -10.56 -11.27 44.67
C GLN A 511 -10.67 -11.96 46.02
N GLY A 512 -9.70 -11.73 46.89
CA GLY A 512 -9.63 -12.37 48.21
C GLY A 512 -8.94 -13.74 48.26
N ARG A 513 -8.52 -14.30 47.10
CA ARG A 513 -7.63 -15.47 47.12
C ARG A 513 -6.20 -15.01 47.30
N THR A 514 -5.65 -15.22 48.48
CA THR A 514 -4.19 -15.16 48.67
C THR A 514 -3.55 -16.29 47.88
N LEU A 515 -2.88 -15.96 46.79
CA LEU A 515 -1.98 -16.93 46.17
C LEU A 515 -0.90 -17.26 47.20
N PRO A 516 -0.67 -18.54 47.50
CA PRO A 516 0.47 -18.88 48.33
C PRO A 516 1.71 -18.27 47.71
N ALA A 517 2.45 -17.48 48.48
CA ALA A 517 3.75 -17.01 48.06
C ALA A 517 4.62 -18.25 47.83
N LEU A 518 4.70 -18.72 46.58
CA LEU A 518 5.68 -19.72 46.21
C LEU A 518 7.04 -19.04 46.39
N PRO A 519 7.83 -19.50 47.38
CA PRO A 519 9.17 -18.97 47.54
C PRO A 519 9.89 -19.25 46.21
N LEU A 520 10.27 -18.17 45.51
CA LEU A 520 11.15 -18.32 44.35
C LEU A 520 12.38 -19.11 44.84
N PRO A 521 12.69 -20.28 44.29
CA PRO A 521 13.85 -21.03 44.70
C PRO A 521 15.09 -20.14 44.50
N LYS A 522 15.82 -19.87 45.54
CA LYS A 522 17.08 -19.16 45.44
C LYS A 522 18.02 -20.01 44.60
N PRO A 523 18.64 -19.48 43.54
CA PRO A 523 19.62 -20.23 42.79
C PRO A 523 20.77 -20.68 43.71
N VAL A 524 21.17 -21.92 43.59
CA VAL A 524 22.38 -22.46 44.25
C VAL A 524 23.55 -21.98 43.43
N LEU A 525 24.26 -20.99 43.94
CA LEU A 525 25.50 -20.49 43.28
C LEU A 525 26.69 -21.30 43.71
N PRO A 526 27.68 -21.51 42.83
CA PRO A 526 28.94 -22.16 43.21
C PRO A 526 29.66 -21.37 44.30
N LYS A 527 30.39 -22.07 45.14
CA LYS A 527 31.30 -21.43 46.12
C LYS A 527 32.60 -21.12 45.40
N VAL A 528 32.78 -19.88 45.05
CA VAL A 528 33.97 -19.34 44.34
C VAL A 528 34.46 -18.15 45.10
N ASP A 529 35.75 -17.96 45.20
CA ASP A 529 36.37 -16.75 45.71
C ASP A 529 36.30 -15.65 44.65
N LEU A 530 35.29 -14.83 44.73
CA LEU A 530 35.08 -13.73 43.81
C LEU A 530 35.95 -12.49 44.13
N GLU A 531 36.69 -12.47 45.28
CA GLU A 531 37.60 -11.43 45.63
C GLU A 531 39.02 -11.64 45.04
N SER A 532 39.27 -12.87 44.57
CA SER A 532 40.55 -13.18 43.89
C SER A 532 40.64 -12.43 42.55
N PRO A 533 41.86 -12.12 42.07
CA PRO A 533 42.04 -11.51 40.76
C PRO A 533 41.44 -12.40 39.63
N ILE A 534 40.67 -11.77 38.72
CA ILE A 534 40.13 -12.48 37.54
C ILE A 534 41.30 -12.95 36.69
N PRO A 535 41.41 -14.27 36.37
CA PRO A 535 42.50 -14.81 35.58
C PRO A 535 42.42 -14.36 34.12
N ASP A 536 43.57 -14.26 33.46
CA ASP A 536 43.57 -14.07 31.99
C ASP A 536 42.87 -15.22 31.28
N GLY A 537 42.07 -14.83 30.26
CA GLY A 537 41.32 -15.79 29.48
C GLY A 537 41.58 -15.70 27.96
N THR A 538 40.67 -16.26 27.22
CA THR A 538 40.76 -16.32 25.75
C THR A 538 40.71 -14.94 25.12
N ARG A 539 40.08 -13.94 25.78
CA ARG A 539 40.03 -12.56 25.28
C ARG A 539 41.40 -11.89 25.29
N GLN A 540 42.16 -11.98 26.41
CA GLN A 540 43.49 -11.42 26.48
C GLN A 540 44.41 -12.06 25.46
N ARG A 541 44.22 -13.39 25.23
CA ARG A 541 44.97 -14.10 24.20
C ARG A 541 44.66 -13.63 22.77
N LEU A 542 43.38 -13.38 22.45
CA LEU A 542 42.98 -12.79 21.18
C LEU A 542 43.61 -11.40 21.00
N GLN A 543 43.59 -10.59 22.05
CA GLN A 543 44.15 -9.24 22.03
C GLN A 543 45.68 -9.26 21.81
N ALA A 544 46.36 -10.22 22.40
CA ALA A 544 47.81 -10.40 22.24
C ALA A 544 48.24 -10.94 20.87
N LEU A 545 47.46 -11.84 20.29
CA LEU A 545 47.83 -12.55 19.06
C LEU A 545 47.18 -11.95 17.79
N GLY A 546 46.12 -11.17 17.95
CA GLY A 546 45.25 -10.76 16.87
C GLY A 546 44.44 -11.93 16.27
N PRO A 547 43.46 -11.68 15.42
CA PRO A 547 42.55 -12.72 14.90
C PRO A 547 43.29 -13.85 14.15
N ALA A 548 44.21 -13.51 13.26
CA ALA A 548 44.98 -14.49 12.48
C ALA A 548 45.92 -15.34 13.37
N GLY A 549 46.62 -14.70 14.30
CA GLY A 549 47.50 -15.39 15.27
C GLY A 549 46.70 -16.29 16.22
N PHE A 550 45.51 -15.86 16.61
CA PHE A 550 44.61 -16.63 17.44
C PHE A 550 44.08 -17.89 16.72
N ALA A 551 43.74 -17.78 15.43
CA ALA A 551 43.35 -18.91 14.61
C ALA A 551 44.50 -19.95 14.49
N GLN A 552 45.76 -19.50 14.34
CA GLN A 552 46.93 -20.39 14.35
C GLN A 552 47.16 -21.06 15.71
N TRP A 553 46.94 -20.30 16.81
CA TRP A 553 46.98 -20.87 18.15
C TRP A 553 45.90 -21.94 18.33
N MET A 554 44.69 -21.77 17.84
CA MET A 554 43.64 -22.78 17.88
C MET A 554 44.04 -24.08 17.17
N LEU A 555 44.68 -23.98 16.02
CA LEU A 555 45.17 -25.15 15.28
C LEU A 555 46.26 -25.92 16.02
N ALA A 556 47.09 -25.22 16.80
CA ALA A 556 48.16 -25.81 17.59
C ALA A 556 47.69 -26.35 18.96
N HIS A 557 46.53 -25.89 19.40
CA HIS A 557 45.96 -26.25 20.71
C HIS A 557 45.36 -27.67 20.66
N LYS A 558 45.85 -28.58 21.51
CA LYS A 558 45.41 -29.98 21.46
C LYS A 558 44.08 -30.27 22.17
N PRO A 559 43.81 -29.71 23.37
CA PRO A 559 42.51 -29.89 24.04
C PRO A 559 41.37 -29.29 23.23
N ALA A 560 40.20 -29.92 23.26
CA ALA A 560 39.01 -29.35 22.63
C ALA A 560 38.62 -28.01 23.28
N LEU A 561 38.40 -27.01 22.49
CA LEU A 561 37.89 -25.70 22.93
C LEU A 561 36.35 -25.73 22.95
N ILE A 562 35.75 -25.18 23.99
CA ILE A 562 34.31 -25.25 24.24
C ILE A 562 33.70 -23.84 24.22
N THR A 563 32.60 -23.70 23.47
CA THR A 563 31.73 -22.55 23.53
C THR A 563 30.50 -22.83 24.39
N ASP A 564 30.25 -21.98 25.35
CA ASP A 564 28.98 -22.00 26.11
C ASP A 564 27.93 -21.20 25.39
N THR A 565 26.72 -21.76 25.21
CA THR A 565 25.59 -21.09 24.52
C THR A 565 24.43 -20.78 25.45
N THR A 566 24.58 -20.93 26.76
CA THR A 566 23.51 -20.75 27.77
C THR A 566 22.84 -19.38 27.63
N MET A 567 23.64 -18.32 27.44
CA MET A 567 23.16 -16.94 27.42
C MET A 567 22.63 -16.48 26.08
N ARG A 568 22.65 -17.34 25.04
CA ARG A 568 22.05 -17.00 23.73
C ARG A 568 21.26 -18.16 23.15
N ASP A 569 21.89 -19.15 22.52
CA ASP A 569 21.19 -20.14 21.71
C ASP A 569 20.39 -21.15 22.55
N ALA A 570 20.91 -21.54 23.69
CA ALA A 570 20.21 -22.48 24.58
C ALA A 570 18.89 -21.88 25.08
N HIS A 571 18.89 -20.67 25.60
CA HIS A 571 17.63 -20.06 26.05
C HIS A 571 16.75 -19.58 24.90
N GLN A 572 17.32 -19.28 23.73
CA GLN A 572 16.55 -19.02 22.53
C GLN A 572 15.72 -20.26 22.16
N SER A 573 16.31 -21.44 22.21
CA SER A 573 15.66 -22.67 21.79
C SER A 573 14.73 -23.25 22.87
N LEU A 574 15.11 -23.15 24.16
CA LEU A 574 14.42 -23.79 25.29
C LEU A 574 13.45 -22.89 26.03
N LEU A 575 13.70 -21.59 26.07
CA LEU A 575 12.94 -20.60 26.85
C LEU A 575 12.35 -19.49 26.00
N ALA A 576 12.16 -19.70 24.68
CA ALA A 576 11.67 -18.72 23.74
C ALA A 576 12.40 -17.34 23.86
N THR A 577 13.70 -17.38 24.16
CA THR A 577 14.57 -16.22 24.36
C THR A 577 14.14 -15.33 25.55
N ARG A 578 13.52 -15.91 26.60
CA ARG A 578 12.94 -15.13 27.72
C ARG A 578 13.89 -14.93 28.91
N MET A 579 15.17 -15.34 28.84
CA MET A 579 16.14 -15.05 29.90
C MET A 579 16.42 -13.55 29.94
N ARG A 580 16.26 -12.95 31.11
CA ARG A 580 16.45 -11.50 31.33
C ARG A 580 17.89 -11.20 31.67
N THR A 581 18.32 -9.96 31.52
CA THR A 581 19.65 -9.51 31.94
C THR A 581 19.85 -9.74 33.45
N ALA A 582 18.82 -9.50 34.26
CA ALA A 582 18.84 -9.76 35.70
C ALA A 582 19.02 -11.25 36.06
N ASP A 583 18.72 -12.16 35.16
CA ASP A 583 18.93 -13.62 35.35
C ASP A 583 20.37 -14.03 34.99
N MET A 584 21.03 -13.29 34.08
CA MET A 584 22.39 -13.57 33.60
C MET A 584 23.47 -12.98 34.51
N LEU A 585 23.26 -11.75 35.02
CA LEU A 585 24.26 -11.01 35.77
C LEU A 585 24.71 -11.68 37.06
N PRO A 586 23.85 -12.35 37.88
CA PRO A 586 24.28 -13.00 39.11
C PRO A 586 25.30 -14.11 38.91
N ILE A 587 25.29 -14.81 37.78
CA ILE A 587 26.23 -15.89 37.45
C ILE A 587 27.46 -15.42 36.66
N ALA A 588 27.40 -14.21 36.08
CA ALA A 588 28.45 -13.70 35.21
C ALA A 588 29.86 -13.64 35.90
N PRO A 589 30.01 -13.21 37.16
CA PRO A 589 31.31 -13.22 37.82
C PRO A 589 31.93 -14.62 37.93
N TYR A 590 31.10 -15.65 38.10
CA TYR A 590 31.54 -17.03 38.14
C TYR A 590 32.12 -17.50 36.79
N TYR A 591 31.57 -17.06 35.67
CA TYR A 591 32.18 -17.29 34.35
C TYR A 591 33.57 -16.68 34.25
N ALA A 592 33.73 -15.46 34.76
CA ALA A 592 35.03 -14.80 34.71
C ALA A 592 36.13 -15.51 35.52
N HIS A 593 35.79 -16.01 36.72
CA HIS A 593 36.76 -16.68 37.60
C HIS A 593 36.99 -18.14 37.20
N GLU A 594 35.93 -18.91 37.01
CA GLU A 594 36.07 -20.37 36.85
C GLU A 594 36.13 -20.86 35.38
N LEU A 595 35.64 -20.05 34.45
CA LEU A 595 35.51 -20.50 33.07
C LEU A 595 36.38 -19.66 32.09
N SER A 596 37.52 -19.17 32.58
CA SER A 596 38.49 -18.37 31.77
C SER A 596 39.07 -19.19 30.57
N GLY A 597 39.02 -20.50 30.64
CA GLY A 597 39.49 -21.42 29.58
C GLY A 597 38.46 -21.68 28.48
N LEU A 598 37.23 -21.17 28.57
CA LEU A 598 36.24 -21.26 27.47
C LEU A 598 36.77 -20.61 26.21
N PHE A 599 36.55 -21.26 25.05
CA PHE A 599 36.78 -20.57 23.78
C PHE A 599 35.97 -19.29 23.72
N SER A 600 34.65 -19.39 23.91
CA SER A 600 33.77 -18.24 23.89
C SER A 600 32.50 -18.48 24.69
N LEU A 601 31.84 -17.38 25.09
CA LEU A 601 30.50 -17.35 25.59
C LEU A 601 29.60 -16.73 24.51
N GLU A 602 28.71 -17.51 23.94
CA GLU A 602 27.73 -17.00 23.00
C GLU A 602 26.57 -16.35 23.79
N CYS A 603 26.53 -15.01 23.81
CA CYS A 603 25.61 -14.26 24.67
C CYS A 603 24.76 -13.21 23.93
N TRP A 604 24.97 -13.02 22.62
CA TRP A 604 24.34 -11.94 21.91
C TRP A 604 24.04 -12.27 20.43
N GLY A 605 23.22 -11.43 19.75
CA GLY A 605 22.80 -11.63 18.38
C GLY A 605 21.58 -12.56 18.24
N GLY A 606 21.30 -12.99 17.00
CA GLY A 606 20.12 -13.80 16.71
C GLY A 606 18.82 -13.16 17.20
N ALA A 607 17.94 -13.94 17.80
CA ALA A 607 16.66 -13.46 18.33
C ALA A 607 16.79 -12.72 19.66
N THR A 608 17.92 -12.81 20.38
CA THR A 608 18.08 -12.13 21.67
C THR A 608 17.98 -10.62 21.56
N PHE A 609 18.45 -10.03 20.46
CA PHE A 609 18.34 -8.60 20.22
C PHE A 609 16.88 -8.14 20.11
N ASP A 610 16.12 -8.75 19.23
CA ASP A 610 14.71 -8.42 18.99
C ASP A 610 13.83 -8.71 20.21
N VAL A 611 14.03 -9.87 20.84
CA VAL A 611 13.23 -10.26 22.02
C VAL A 611 13.50 -9.37 23.23
N ALA A 612 14.74 -8.94 23.44
CA ALA A 612 15.04 -7.98 24.51
C ALA A 612 14.21 -6.70 24.35
N LEU A 613 14.16 -6.12 23.15
CA LEU A 613 13.38 -4.91 22.88
C LEU A 613 11.87 -5.15 22.94
N ARG A 614 11.37 -6.19 22.25
CA ARG A 614 9.92 -6.38 22.02
C ARG A 614 9.20 -6.96 23.23
N PHE A 615 9.81 -7.91 23.91
CA PHE A 615 9.13 -8.69 24.95
C PHE A 615 9.68 -8.44 26.36
N LEU A 616 10.98 -8.32 26.52
CA LEU A 616 11.58 -8.13 27.84
C LEU A 616 11.63 -6.67 28.25
N LYS A 617 11.47 -5.74 27.32
CA LYS A 617 11.59 -4.29 27.51
C LYS A 617 12.96 -3.89 28.05
N GLU A 618 14.00 -4.59 27.58
CA GLU A 618 15.40 -4.35 27.92
C GLU A 618 16.15 -3.81 26.70
N ASP A 619 17.16 -2.98 26.97
CA ASP A 619 18.10 -2.54 25.94
C ASP A 619 19.16 -3.65 25.70
N PRO A 620 19.22 -4.25 24.49
CA PRO A 620 20.20 -5.30 24.19
C PRO A 620 21.64 -4.79 24.22
N TRP A 621 21.90 -3.51 23.95
CA TRP A 621 23.24 -2.92 24.02
C TRP A 621 23.69 -2.77 25.48
N GLN A 622 22.80 -2.31 26.33
CA GLN A 622 23.07 -2.25 27.78
C GLN A 622 23.34 -3.64 28.35
N ARG A 623 22.57 -4.66 27.93
CA ARG A 623 22.83 -6.05 28.32
C ARG A 623 24.26 -6.47 27.96
N LEU A 624 24.67 -6.22 26.71
CA LEU A 624 26.02 -6.57 26.26
C LEU A 624 27.10 -5.88 27.08
N ALA A 625 26.94 -4.59 27.34
CA ALA A 625 27.89 -3.81 28.12
C ALA A 625 28.02 -4.30 29.58
N LEU A 626 26.88 -4.60 30.23
CA LEU A 626 26.87 -5.11 31.61
C LEU A 626 27.50 -6.50 31.72
N LEU A 627 27.19 -7.39 30.77
CA LEU A 627 27.84 -8.72 30.72
C LEU A 627 29.33 -8.57 30.46
N ARG A 628 29.75 -7.70 29.56
CA ARG A 628 31.18 -7.48 29.26
C ARG A 628 31.94 -6.91 30.49
N GLN A 629 31.28 -6.04 31.26
CA GLN A 629 31.85 -5.54 32.50
C GLN A 629 32.04 -6.67 33.54
N ALA A 630 31.08 -7.57 33.64
CA ALA A 630 31.12 -8.68 34.60
C ALA A 630 32.04 -9.84 34.15
N ILE A 631 32.23 -10.02 32.82
CA ILE A 631 33.12 -11.08 32.26
C ILE A 631 34.14 -10.43 31.32
N PRO A 632 35.23 -9.87 31.83
CA PRO A 632 36.18 -9.13 31.00
C PRO A 632 37.18 -10.01 30.22
N ASN A 633 37.31 -11.28 30.57
CA ASN A 633 38.39 -12.18 30.14
C ASN A 633 37.99 -13.31 29.14
N VAL A 634 36.69 -13.59 28.96
CA VAL A 634 36.20 -14.62 28.02
C VAL A 634 35.75 -13.95 26.72
N LEU A 635 36.01 -14.59 25.56
CA LEU A 635 35.51 -14.08 24.28
C LEU A 635 33.98 -14.11 24.23
N PHE A 636 33.37 -13.00 23.86
CA PHE A 636 31.93 -12.94 23.56
C PHE A 636 31.67 -13.24 22.11
N GLN A 637 30.76 -14.15 21.90
CA GLN A 637 30.33 -14.57 20.56
C GLN A 637 28.92 -14.11 20.27
N MET A 638 28.67 -13.65 19.05
CA MET A 638 27.35 -13.36 18.56
C MET A 638 27.02 -14.13 17.27
N LEU A 639 25.73 -14.39 17.06
CA LEU A 639 25.19 -14.89 15.79
C LEU A 639 24.81 -13.72 14.90
N LEU A 640 25.36 -13.65 13.67
CA LEU A 640 25.14 -12.61 12.69
C LEU A 640 24.61 -13.21 11.38
N ARG A 641 23.41 -12.79 10.95
CA ARG A 641 22.72 -13.33 9.77
C ARG A 641 23.12 -12.61 8.47
N GLY A 642 24.39 -12.61 8.11
CA GLY A 642 24.87 -11.92 6.90
C GLY A 642 24.31 -10.49 6.79
N SER A 643 23.76 -10.11 5.64
CA SER A 643 23.15 -8.79 5.42
C SER A 643 21.85 -8.53 6.19
N ASN A 644 21.27 -9.55 6.80
CA ASN A 644 20.11 -9.37 7.70
C ASN A 644 20.52 -8.97 9.13
N ALA A 645 21.82 -8.98 9.46
CA ALA A 645 22.36 -8.70 10.78
C ALA A 645 21.61 -9.48 11.89
N VAL A 646 20.77 -8.81 12.69
CA VAL A 646 19.91 -9.44 13.70
C VAL A 646 18.43 -9.39 13.32
N GLY A 647 18.10 -8.88 12.12
CA GLY A 647 16.74 -8.75 11.61
C GLY A 647 16.27 -9.92 10.75
N TYR A 648 15.14 -9.70 10.04
CA TYR A 648 14.49 -10.70 9.19
C TYR A 648 14.43 -10.31 7.71
N THR A 649 14.98 -9.14 7.37
CA THR A 649 15.12 -8.62 6.01
C THR A 649 16.54 -8.11 5.82
N ASN A 650 17.01 -8.02 4.57
CA ASN A 650 18.33 -7.48 4.29
C ASN A 650 18.36 -5.98 4.62
N TYR A 651 19.43 -5.56 5.28
CA TYR A 651 19.74 -4.16 5.51
C TYR A 651 20.74 -3.65 4.46
N ALA A 652 20.81 -2.34 4.30
CA ALA A 652 21.80 -1.72 3.45
C ALA A 652 23.22 -1.94 4.03
N ASP A 653 24.23 -2.01 3.17
CA ASP A 653 25.60 -2.33 3.54
C ASP A 653 26.17 -1.42 4.63
N ASN A 654 25.89 -0.11 4.55
CA ASN A 654 26.32 0.85 5.56
C ASN A 654 25.71 0.60 6.95
N VAL A 655 24.48 0.06 6.99
CA VAL A 655 23.80 -0.30 8.25
C VAL A 655 24.47 -1.54 8.84
N VAL A 656 24.75 -2.56 8.03
CA VAL A 656 25.44 -3.78 8.47
C VAL A 656 26.84 -3.43 9.01
N ARG A 657 27.63 -2.64 8.27
CA ARG A 657 28.97 -2.19 8.69
C ARG A 657 28.91 -1.41 10.01
N HIS A 658 27.97 -0.48 10.13
CA HIS A 658 27.78 0.30 11.37
C HIS A 658 27.38 -0.59 12.55
N PHE A 659 26.46 -1.52 12.33
CA PHE A 659 26.01 -2.49 13.35
C PHE A 659 27.17 -3.35 13.86
N VAL A 660 27.98 -3.92 12.97
CA VAL A 660 29.15 -4.74 13.33
C VAL A 660 30.17 -3.91 14.11
N LYS A 661 30.46 -2.69 13.66
CA LYS A 661 31.33 -1.75 14.37
C LYS A 661 30.85 -1.49 15.80
N GLN A 662 29.55 -1.20 15.97
CA GLN A 662 28.98 -0.96 17.29
C GLN A 662 29.02 -2.23 18.17
N ALA A 663 28.74 -3.41 17.61
CA ALA A 663 28.81 -4.66 18.34
C ALA A 663 30.23 -4.94 18.84
N ALA A 664 31.24 -4.77 17.97
CA ALA A 664 32.66 -4.92 18.36
C ALA A 664 33.07 -3.91 19.45
N THR A 665 32.68 -2.64 19.28
CA THR A 665 32.98 -1.58 20.27
C THR A 665 32.36 -1.88 21.64
N ASN A 666 31.16 -2.47 21.66
CA ASN A 666 30.46 -2.82 22.91
C ASN A 666 30.85 -4.19 23.47
N GLY A 667 31.79 -4.89 22.86
CA GLY A 667 32.44 -6.04 23.49
C GLY A 667 32.19 -7.40 22.83
N VAL A 668 31.67 -7.47 21.63
CA VAL A 668 31.65 -8.73 20.85
C VAL A 668 33.02 -8.94 20.24
N ASP A 669 33.59 -10.12 20.45
CA ASP A 669 34.92 -10.50 19.96
C ASP A 669 34.82 -11.47 18.76
N VAL A 670 33.83 -12.40 18.79
CA VAL A 670 33.66 -13.47 17.78
C VAL A 670 32.31 -13.27 17.07
N PHE A 671 32.36 -13.15 15.77
CA PHE A 671 31.15 -12.99 14.94
C PHE A 671 30.94 -14.25 14.10
N ARG A 672 29.93 -15.04 14.47
CA ARG A 672 29.47 -16.18 13.67
C ARG A 672 28.55 -15.67 12.57
N VAL A 673 29.12 -15.47 11.39
CA VAL A 673 28.40 -15.03 10.20
C VAL A 673 27.84 -16.23 9.46
N PHE A 674 26.55 -16.21 9.19
CA PHE A 674 25.90 -17.29 8.44
C PHE A 674 24.79 -16.77 7.52
N ASP A 675 24.48 -17.56 6.51
CA ASP A 675 23.27 -17.48 5.71
C ASP A 675 22.56 -18.84 5.70
N SER A 676 21.24 -18.85 5.89
CA SER A 676 20.46 -20.09 6.01
C SER A 676 20.45 -20.95 4.74
N LEU A 677 20.72 -20.34 3.59
CA LEU A 677 20.82 -21.01 2.29
C LEU A 677 22.27 -21.24 1.86
N ASN A 678 23.25 -20.94 2.73
CA ASN A 678 24.69 -20.96 2.42
C ASN A 678 25.08 -20.04 1.25
N TRP A 679 24.38 -18.89 1.12
CA TRP A 679 24.69 -17.91 0.08
C TRP A 679 25.78 -16.96 0.56
N VAL A 680 27.05 -17.25 0.16
CA VAL A 680 28.23 -16.53 0.63
C VAL A 680 28.21 -15.05 0.25
N GLU A 681 27.62 -14.68 -0.90
CA GLU A 681 27.49 -13.28 -1.30
C GLU A 681 26.69 -12.45 -0.29
N ASN A 682 25.65 -13.03 0.31
CA ASN A 682 24.88 -12.36 1.37
C ASN A 682 25.68 -12.20 2.68
N MET A 683 26.75 -12.96 2.86
CA MET A 683 27.62 -12.92 4.04
C MET A 683 28.79 -11.93 3.88
N ARG A 684 29.18 -11.55 2.65
CA ARG A 684 30.41 -10.80 2.36
C ARG A 684 30.52 -9.49 3.12
N VAL A 685 29.49 -8.64 3.06
CA VAL A 685 29.51 -7.34 3.73
C VAL A 685 29.70 -7.46 5.24
N ALA A 686 29.07 -8.49 5.84
CA ALA A 686 29.24 -8.75 7.28
C ALA A 686 30.63 -9.27 7.58
N ILE A 687 31.19 -10.18 6.78
CA ILE A 687 32.57 -10.71 6.92
C ILE A 687 33.58 -9.57 6.82
N ASP A 688 33.50 -8.75 5.78
CA ASP A 688 34.38 -7.58 5.58
C ASP A 688 34.31 -6.65 6.79
N ALA A 689 33.10 -6.34 7.25
CA ALA A 689 32.92 -5.44 8.39
C ALA A 689 33.53 -6.00 9.68
N VAL A 690 33.46 -7.31 9.92
CA VAL A 690 34.08 -7.95 11.09
C VAL A 690 35.60 -7.84 11.02
N ILE A 691 36.19 -8.15 9.86
CA ILE A 691 37.63 -8.08 9.64
C ILE A 691 38.15 -6.64 9.79
N GLU A 692 37.45 -5.67 9.17
CA GLU A 692 37.78 -4.24 9.27
C GLU A 692 37.79 -3.72 10.72
N ASN A 693 36.94 -4.29 11.59
CA ASN A 693 36.87 -3.91 12.99
C ASN A 693 37.73 -4.79 13.92
N GLY A 694 38.58 -5.67 13.38
CA GLY A 694 39.51 -6.49 14.14
C GLY A 694 38.85 -7.65 14.93
N GLY A 695 37.62 -8.00 14.59
CA GLY A 695 36.90 -9.13 15.19
C GLY A 695 37.35 -10.48 14.65
N LEU A 696 37.18 -11.54 15.45
CA LEU A 696 37.38 -12.90 15.00
C LEU A 696 36.16 -13.35 14.15
N CYS A 697 36.37 -13.51 12.85
CA CYS A 697 35.33 -13.85 11.91
C CYS A 697 35.20 -15.37 11.77
N GLU A 698 34.04 -15.90 12.14
CA GLU A 698 33.68 -17.32 11.97
C GLU A 698 32.66 -17.45 10.83
N GLY A 699 33.04 -18.07 9.73
CA GLY A 699 32.17 -18.37 8.61
C GLY A 699 31.41 -19.67 8.82
N ALA A 700 30.07 -19.61 8.96
CA ALA A 700 29.29 -20.80 9.26
C ALA A 700 28.63 -21.41 8.03
N ILE A 701 28.74 -22.71 7.89
CA ILE A 701 28.14 -23.55 6.86
C ILE A 701 26.94 -24.26 7.49
N CYS A 702 25.73 -24.00 7.02
CA CYS A 702 24.54 -24.71 7.44
C CYS A 702 24.53 -26.10 6.84
N TYR A 703 24.57 -27.10 7.71
CA TYR A 703 24.52 -28.50 7.29
C TYR A 703 23.12 -28.90 6.92
N THR A 704 22.97 -29.48 5.74
CA THR A 704 21.67 -29.87 5.17
C THR A 704 21.83 -31.20 4.44
N GLY A 705 20.90 -32.12 4.62
CA GLY A 705 20.90 -33.41 3.96
C GLY A 705 21.77 -34.45 4.65
N ASP A 706 22.11 -35.50 3.92
CA ASP A 706 23.02 -36.56 4.36
C ASP A 706 24.21 -36.65 3.42
N LEU A 707 25.39 -36.43 3.95
CA LEU A 707 26.65 -36.47 3.19
C LEU A 707 26.86 -37.79 2.42
N TYR A 708 26.24 -38.87 2.91
CA TYR A 708 26.37 -40.22 2.31
C TYR A 708 25.16 -40.63 1.47
N ASP A 709 24.15 -39.78 1.33
CA ASP A 709 23.02 -40.07 0.46
C ASP A 709 23.31 -39.71 -1.00
N SER A 710 23.79 -40.69 -1.75
CA SER A 710 24.11 -40.51 -3.18
C SER A 710 22.88 -40.24 -4.06
N ALA A 711 21.65 -40.48 -3.59
CA ALA A 711 20.43 -40.19 -4.33
C ALA A 711 20.08 -38.70 -4.34
N ARG A 712 20.65 -37.88 -3.44
CA ARG A 712 20.45 -36.45 -3.32
C ARG A 712 21.71 -35.67 -3.63
N GLY A 713 22.11 -35.66 -4.88
CA GLY A 713 23.37 -35.17 -5.38
C GLY A 713 23.78 -33.71 -5.12
N LYS A 714 22.92 -32.89 -4.45
CA LYS A 714 23.26 -31.49 -4.23
C LYS A 714 24.14 -31.24 -3.00
N TYR A 715 23.91 -31.95 -1.89
CA TYR A 715 24.53 -31.66 -0.60
C TYR A 715 25.63 -32.69 -0.27
N ASP A 716 26.48 -32.94 -1.22
CA ASP A 716 27.63 -33.82 -1.12
C ASP A 716 28.85 -33.12 -0.50
N LEU A 717 29.96 -33.85 -0.36
CA LEU A 717 31.20 -33.31 0.19
C LEU A 717 31.76 -32.17 -0.68
N ALA A 718 31.62 -32.24 -2.00
CA ALA A 718 32.12 -31.23 -2.92
C ALA A 718 31.41 -29.91 -2.75
N TYR A 719 30.06 -29.93 -2.48
CA TYR A 719 29.25 -28.76 -2.16
C TYR A 719 29.81 -28.04 -0.92
N TYR A 720 30.04 -28.75 0.19
CA TYR A 720 30.53 -28.12 1.42
C TYR A 720 31.97 -27.59 1.28
N LEU A 721 32.82 -28.30 0.56
CA LEU A 721 34.19 -27.84 0.26
C LEU A 721 34.18 -26.60 -0.66
N GLY A 722 33.21 -26.52 -1.61
CA GLY A 722 33.01 -25.33 -2.43
C GLY A 722 32.73 -24.09 -1.60
N ILE A 723 31.77 -24.18 -0.67
CA ILE A 723 31.41 -23.09 0.26
C ILE A 723 32.61 -22.73 1.15
N ALA A 724 33.30 -23.70 1.67
CA ALA A 724 34.47 -23.47 2.53
C ALA A 724 35.58 -22.69 1.81
N ARG A 725 35.84 -23.00 0.54
CA ARG A 725 36.79 -22.22 -0.30
C ARG A 725 36.36 -20.80 -0.50
N GLU A 726 35.06 -20.56 -0.72
CA GLU A 726 34.53 -19.20 -0.87
C GLU A 726 34.63 -18.41 0.43
N LEU A 727 34.31 -19.01 1.58
CA LEU A 727 34.48 -18.41 2.89
C LEU A 727 35.94 -18.10 3.20
N GLN A 728 36.84 -19.02 2.89
CA GLN A 728 38.28 -18.81 3.03
C GLN A 728 38.78 -17.65 2.17
N LYS A 729 38.32 -17.55 0.89
CA LYS A 729 38.63 -16.41 0.02
C LYS A 729 38.06 -15.11 0.54
N ALA A 730 36.92 -15.15 1.25
CA ALA A 730 36.34 -13.98 1.91
C ALA A 730 37.11 -13.56 3.16
N GLY A 731 38.12 -14.33 3.62
CA GLY A 731 38.99 -13.96 4.72
C GLY A 731 38.55 -14.37 6.10
N VAL A 732 37.61 -15.32 6.24
CA VAL A 732 37.22 -15.82 7.57
C VAL A 732 38.39 -16.48 8.30
N HIS A 733 38.41 -16.33 9.62
CA HIS A 733 39.49 -16.85 10.45
C HIS A 733 39.30 -18.32 10.87
N LEU A 734 38.01 -18.75 10.96
CA LEU A 734 37.64 -20.14 11.24
C LEU A 734 36.31 -20.47 10.56
N LEU A 735 36.08 -21.78 10.36
CA LEU A 735 34.86 -22.32 9.81
C LEU A 735 33.97 -22.90 10.91
N ALA A 736 32.66 -22.75 10.79
CA ALA A 736 31.72 -23.48 11.62
C ALA A 736 30.86 -24.42 10.79
N ILE A 737 30.62 -25.63 11.29
CA ILE A 737 29.56 -26.51 10.82
C ILE A 737 28.36 -26.27 11.72
N LYS A 738 27.26 -25.75 11.16
CA LYS A 738 26.05 -25.45 11.88
C LYS A 738 24.95 -26.47 11.55
N ASP A 739 24.82 -27.46 12.44
CA ASP A 739 23.80 -28.52 12.36
C ASP A 739 22.59 -28.21 13.21
N MET A 740 21.73 -27.32 12.71
CA MET A 740 20.55 -26.87 13.44
C MET A 740 19.47 -27.94 13.63
N ALA A 741 19.42 -28.92 12.77
CA ALA A 741 18.44 -30.01 12.82
C ALA A 741 18.96 -31.26 13.53
N GLY A 742 20.25 -31.30 13.94
CA GLY A 742 20.86 -32.44 14.57
C GLY A 742 20.94 -33.68 13.67
N ILE A 743 21.11 -33.46 12.36
CA ILE A 743 21.10 -34.53 11.33
C ILE A 743 22.50 -34.95 10.87
N CYS A 744 23.53 -34.23 11.27
CA CYS A 744 24.89 -34.55 10.93
C CYS A 744 25.39 -35.78 11.75
N ARG A 745 25.34 -36.97 11.15
CA ARG A 745 25.68 -38.22 11.79
C ARG A 745 27.18 -38.28 12.18
N PRO A 746 27.56 -39.06 13.19
CA PRO A 746 28.96 -39.16 13.69
C PRO A 746 29.99 -39.39 12.58
N ARG A 747 29.72 -40.31 11.66
CA ARG A 747 30.62 -40.57 10.52
C ARG A 747 30.68 -39.41 9.54
N ALA A 748 29.55 -38.74 9.31
CA ALA A 748 29.47 -37.60 8.40
C ALA A 748 30.24 -36.40 8.95
N VAL A 749 30.08 -36.07 10.23
CA VAL A 749 30.79 -34.95 10.84
C VAL A 749 32.28 -35.19 10.87
N ALA A 750 32.74 -36.43 11.20
CA ALA A 750 34.16 -36.79 11.21
C ALA A 750 34.78 -36.64 9.82
N ALA A 751 34.10 -37.10 8.77
CA ALA A 751 34.55 -36.92 7.38
C ALA A 751 34.60 -35.47 6.95
N LEU A 752 33.53 -34.68 7.28
CA LEU A 752 33.41 -33.27 6.92
C LEU A 752 34.47 -32.42 7.62
N VAL A 753 34.70 -32.60 8.94
CA VAL A 753 35.73 -31.88 9.71
C VAL A 753 37.11 -32.12 9.10
N LYS A 754 37.46 -33.40 8.86
CA LYS A 754 38.77 -33.75 8.25
C LYS A 754 38.95 -33.10 6.89
N ALA A 755 37.92 -33.19 6.04
CA ALA A 755 37.99 -32.65 4.68
C ALA A 755 38.08 -31.09 4.69
N LEU A 756 37.30 -30.41 5.53
CA LEU A 756 37.33 -28.94 5.66
C LEU A 756 38.71 -28.45 6.13
N LYS A 757 39.28 -29.12 7.15
CA LYS A 757 40.62 -28.77 7.64
C LYS A 757 41.69 -29.00 6.59
N ALA A 758 41.64 -30.15 5.89
CA ALA A 758 42.61 -30.47 4.82
C ALA A 758 42.52 -29.48 3.64
N GLU A 759 41.29 -29.06 3.29
CA GLU A 759 41.06 -28.16 2.17
C GLU A 759 41.47 -26.71 2.46
N THR A 760 41.16 -26.20 3.65
CA THR A 760 41.29 -24.76 3.96
C THR A 760 42.44 -24.44 4.92
N GLY A 761 42.92 -25.41 5.71
CA GLY A 761 43.88 -25.16 6.77
C GLY A 761 43.33 -24.32 7.93
N LEU A 762 42.03 -24.06 7.99
CA LEU A 762 41.37 -23.27 9.02
C LEU A 762 40.89 -24.13 10.19
N PRO A 763 40.81 -23.58 11.43
CA PRO A 763 40.13 -24.25 12.53
C PRO A 763 38.66 -24.49 12.17
N VAL A 764 38.11 -25.60 12.65
CA VAL A 764 36.72 -25.97 12.44
C VAL A 764 35.99 -26.01 13.78
N HIS A 765 34.84 -25.34 13.88
CA HIS A 765 33.97 -25.34 15.05
C HIS A 765 32.68 -26.12 14.71
N PHE A 766 32.27 -27.06 15.55
CA PHE A 766 31.04 -27.83 15.34
C PHE A 766 29.95 -27.37 16.31
N HIS A 767 28.76 -27.05 15.79
CA HIS A 767 27.61 -26.61 16.54
C HIS A 767 26.37 -27.43 16.16
N THR A 768 25.62 -27.91 17.16
CA THR A 768 24.41 -28.71 16.95
C THR A 768 23.36 -28.40 18.02
N HIS A 769 22.07 -28.58 17.71
CA HIS A 769 20.95 -28.35 18.62
C HIS A 769 20.41 -29.61 19.29
N ASP A 770 21.00 -30.77 19.03
CA ASP A 770 20.55 -32.06 19.54
C ASP A 770 19.08 -32.44 19.28
N THR A 771 18.52 -31.91 18.22
CA THR A 771 17.08 -32.13 17.86
C THR A 771 16.79 -33.62 17.61
N SER A 772 17.77 -34.37 17.11
CA SER A 772 17.64 -35.80 16.83
C SER A 772 18.01 -36.72 18.01
N GLY A 773 18.59 -36.19 19.09
CA GLY A 773 19.15 -36.94 20.21
C GLY A 773 20.49 -37.66 19.90
N ALA A 774 21.11 -37.41 18.76
CA ALA A 774 22.37 -38.04 18.32
C ALA A 774 23.59 -37.13 18.49
N SER A 775 23.43 -35.93 18.97
CA SER A 775 24.46 -34.88 18.92
C SER A 775 25.66 -35.22 19.83
N ALA A 776 25.48 -35.86 20.97
CA ALA A 776 26.59 -36.25 21.83
C ALA A 776 27.60 -37.13 21.07
N ALA A 777 27.11 -38.11 20.31
CA ALA A 777 27.97 -38.98 19.52
C ALA A 777 28.65 -38.23 18.35
N SER A 778 27.91 -37.28 17.74
CA SER A 778 28.45 -36.45 16.66
C SER A 778 29.50 -35.46 17.16
N VAL A 779 29.30 -34.84 18.35
CA VAL A 779 30.30 -33.96 18.97
C VAL A 779 31.59 -34.74 19.30
N LEU A 780 31.46 -35.93 19.88
CA LEU A 780 32.64 -36.77 20.15
C LEU A 780 33.41 -37.11 18.86
N ALA A 781 32.70 -37.50 17.82
CA ALA A 781 33.32 -37.81 16.52
C ALA A 781 33.94 -36.55 15.85
N ALA A 782 33.36 -35.36 16.05
CA ALA A 782 33.95 -34.10 15.59
C ALA A 782 35.28 -33.81 16.32
N ILE A 783 35.28 -33.95 17.65
CA ILE A 783 36.50 -33.75 18.46
C ILE A 783 37.60 -34.70 18.04
N GLU A 784 37.33 -36.02 17.89
CA GLU A 784 38.26 -37.01 17.41
C GLU A 784 38.80 -36.73 15.98
N ALA A 785 37.98 -36.05 15.16
CA ALA A 785 38.39 -35.60 13.83
C ALA A 785 39.24 -34.33 13.85
N GLY A 786 39.42 -33.72 15.02
CA GLY A 786 40.24 -32.52 15.21
C GLY A 786 39.46 -31.21 15.11
N CYS A 787 38.18 -31.23 15.44
CA CYS A 787 37.37 -30.02 15.53
C CYS A 787 37.83 -29.18 16.71
#